data_dd8b45bd466cb505de130ec3b227043f
#
_entry.id   dd8b45bd466cb505de130ec3b227043f
#
_cell.length_a   1.000
_cell.length_b   1.000
_cell.length_c   1.000
_cell.angle_alpha   90.00
_cell.angle_beta   90.00
_cell.angle_gamma   90.00
#
_symmetry.space_group_name_H-M   'P 1'
#
loop_
_entity.id
_entity.type
_entity.pdbx_description
1 polymer ?
#
loop_
_entity_poly.entity_id
_entity_poly.type
_entity_poly.pdbx_seq_one_letter_code
_entity_poly.pdbx_strand_id
1 'polypeptide(L)'
;GIWLLRYRAIELMVKRSTDKDGGVKFYDMYSEFGLALGAHPRIVDEELNSLKVAILPLPGGEFHHYGTSREMISSTLAVQNCVTDQRAIMHHKVKPHPAVFVQNAEMEFPLTADNAEVWVENSHVGKSWTLHSRNIITGVPRNDWALNVPEGVCIDVVPMGEREFAARPYGFNDKFKGSLKEASTAYLGRPVTEWLAERGLTADEIRGCEDLQSAAIFPVTDSIEDLGTVLQWMTDGGQGEAGRAIWQKARKVSADEISAYANLRRLFAQREVFRKENWSLLAKNQERSVFYQVDLQEAAEAFAKGGIALPEELPERTSLLKRISDAMFRAKVRELEGNPEAKELEARAFGLMRQGLTSTMDYRQQPKLSVYADQIVWGRSPVRIDIAGGWTDTPPYSLMEGGNVVNLAIELNGQPPLQVYVKPSKEYRITLRSIDLGAMEVVSTYEELQDFNKVGSPFSIPKAALVLAGFHPDFSMERFASLETQLKAFGTGIEVTLLSAIPAGSGLGTSSILAATVLGALNDFCGLNWDKQGIGSRTLVLEQLLTTGGGWQDQYGGVLHGVKLLQTQPGWHQEPKVRWLPDYLFTSDEYRKCHLLYYTGITRTAKGILAEIVKGMFLNSNRHLHLLEQMKGHAMDMYDAILRNDFEETGRLIRKTWKQNQLLDEGTNPAAVQALTERIDDLCLGYKLPGAGGGGYLYMVAKDPDAAVRIRRILTEERPNERARFVEMSLSNKGLEISRS
;
A
#
# COMPACT_ATOMS: atom_id res chain seq x y z
N GLY A 1 27.34 6.67 8.12
CA GLY A 1 26.25 7.47 8.70
C GLY A 1 25.68 8.47 7.71
N ILE A 2 24.56 9.06 8.05
CA ILE A 2 23.96 10.16 7.28
C ILE A 2 24.50 11.48 7.82
N TRP A 3 24.94 12.36 6.93
CA TRP A 3 25.46 13.68 7.26
C TRP A 3 24.50 14.75 6.77
N LEU A 4 24.09 15.65 7.66
CA LEU A 4 23.39 16.88 7.31
C LEU A 4 24.34 18.05 7.53
N LEU A 5 24.83 18.62 6.43
CA LEU A 5 25.87 19.65 6.45
C LEU A 5 25.28 21.01 6.12
N ARG A 6 25.68 22.03 6.88
CA ARG A 6 25.46 23.46 6.53
C ARG A 6 26.43 23.89 5.47
N TYR A 7 26.09 24.94 4.73
CA TYR A 7 26.91 25.49 3.66
C TYR A 7 28.38 25.76 4.11
N ARG A 8 28.56 26.34 5.29
CA ARG A 8 29.90 26.59 5.84
C ARG A 8 30.74 25.31 6.03
N ALA A 9 30.16 24.24 6.41
CA ALA A 9 30.86 22.96 6.52
C ALA A 9 31.30 22.44 5.14
N ILE A 10 30.46 22.60 4.14
CA ILE A 10 30.74 22.21 2.74
C ILE A 10 31.90 23.09 2.19
N GLU A 11 31.86 24.40 2.40
CA GLU A 11 32.97 25.32 1.99
C GLU A 11 34.29 24.86 2.57
N LEU A 12 34.31 24.53 3.88
CA LEU A 12 35.54 24.10 4.54
C LEU A 12 36.03 22.76 4.01
N MET A 13 35.12 21.81 3.72
CA MET A 13 35.49 20.54 3.09
C MET A 13 36.08 20.76 1.69
N VAL A 14 35.46 21.58 0.85
CA VAL A 14 35.98 21.94 -0.48
C VAL A 14 37.37 22.59 -0.36
N LYS A 15 37.53 23.51 0.58
CA LYS A 15 38.84 24.15 0.85
C LYS A 15 39.92 23.14 1.21
N ARG A 16 39.59 22.05 1.97
CA ARG A 16 40.56 21.01 2.37
C ARG A 16 40.78 19.97 1.27
N SER A 17 39.82 19.76 0.39
CA SER A 17 39.97 18.88 -0.77
C SER A 17 40.53 19.57 -2.01
N THR A 18 40.98 20.84 -1.89
CA THR A 18 41.63 21.57 -2.97
C THR A 18 43.12 21.76 -2.64
N ASP A 19 43.99 21.47 -3.57
CA ASP A 19 45.45 21.70 -3.46
C ASP A 19 45.82 23.17 -3.77
N LYS A 20 47.11 23.49 -3.67
CA LYS A 20 47.62 24.86 -3.89
C LYS A 20 47.48 25.33 -5.33
N ASP A 21 47.37 24.39 -6.26
CA ASP A 21 47.29 24.64 -7.70
C ASP A 21 45.84 24.60 -8.20
N GLY A 22 44.86 24.44 -7.29
CA GLY A 22 43.43 24.37 -7.58
C GLY A 22 42.96 22.99 -8.01
N GLY A 23 43.83 21.99 -7.94
CA GLY A 23 43.50 20.60 -8.19
C GLY A 23 42.71 19.95 -7.03
N VAL A 24 41.98 18.86 -7.32
CA VAL A 24 41.27 18.11 -6.29
C VAL A 24 42.20 17.08 -5.65
N LYS A 25 42.33 17.10 -4.33
CA LYS A 25 43.04 16.08 -3.55
C LYS A 25 42.05 15.27 -2.69
N PHE A 26 42.44 14.05 -2.38
CA PHE A 26 41.66 13.20 -1.46
C PHE A 26 41.60 13.85 -0.07
N TYR A 27 40.36 13.88 0.47
CA TYR A 27 40.09 14.34 1.82
C TYR A 27 38.96 13.48 2.41
N ASP A 28 39.30 12.67 3.41
CA ASP A 28 38.39 11.65 3.94
C ASP A 28 37.39 12.23 4.94
N MET A 29 36.13 11.94 4.71
CA MET A 29 35.02 12.46 5.49
C MET A 29 34.94 11.88 6.91
N TYR A 30 35.47 10.69 7.15
CA TYR A 30 35.45 10.03 8.46
C TYR A 30 36.77 10.21 9.22
N SER A 31 37.89 9.92 8.58
CA SER A 31 39.21 9.93 9.22
C SER A 31 39.88 11.34 9.27
N GLU A 32 39.37 12.30 8.49
CA GLU A 32 39.90 13.69 8.51
C GLU A 32 38.83 14.67 8.96
N PHE A 33 37.72 14.86 8.19
CA PHE A 33 36.67 15.81 8.56
C PHE A 33 36.01 15.44 9.89
N GLY A 34 35.57 14.18 10.03
CA GLY A 34 34.83 13.68 11.22
C GLY A 34 35.67 13.75 12.50
N LEU A 35 36.98 13.48 12.41
CA LEU A 35 37.88 13.55 13.57
C LEU A 35 38.25 14.97 13.99
N ALA A 36 37.98 15.98 13.14
CA ALA A 36 38.11 17.39 13.48
C ALA A 36 36.85 17.98 14.15
N LEU A 37 35.79 17.21 14.31
CA LEU A 37 34.50 17.68 14.86
C LEU A 37 34.27 17.25 16.30
N GLY A 38 33.32 17.94 16.97
CA GLY A 38 32.83 17.58 18.29
C GLY A 38 33.55 18.29 19.45
N ALA A 39 33.22 17.88 20.69
CA ALA A 39 33.74 18.50 21.90
C ALA A 39 35.21 18.15 22.19
N HIS A 40 35.71 17.05 21.63
CA HIS A 40 37.09 16.57 21.80
C HIS A 40 37.67 16.15 20.45
N PRO A 41 37.98 17.14 19.54
CA PRO A 41 38.50 16.82 18.23
C PRO A 41 39.90 16.19 18.33
N ARG A 42 40.13 15.16 17.51
CA ARG A 42 41.44 14.49 17.42
C ARG A 42 42.37 15.18 16.41
N ILE A 43 41.80 15.92 15.50
CA ILE A 43 42.55 16.75 14.53
C ILE A 43 42.38 18.20 14.91
N VAL A 44 43.50 18.91 15.02
CA VAL A 44 43.51 20.34 15.34
C VAL A 44 43.40 21.13 14.03
N ASP A 45 42.23 21.74 13.84
CA ASP A 45 41.92 22.65 12.73
C ASP A 45 40.90 23.67 13.25
N GLU A 46 41.38 24.89 13.52
CA GLU A 46 40.59 25.95 14.16
C GLU A 46 39.27 26.24 13.47
N GLU A 47 39.22 26.20 12.14
CA GLU A 47 37.99 26.46 11.37
C GLU A 47 37.01 25.30 11.49
N LEU A 48 37.48 24.04 11.38
CA LEU A 48 36.61 22.86 11.51
C LEU A 48 36.19 22.62 12.97
N ASN A 49 37.10 22.81 13.92
CA ASN A 49 36.82 22.66 15.36
C ASN A 49 35.77 23.66 15.85
N SER A 50 35.58 24.80 15.15
CA SER A 50 34.55 25.80 15.48
C SER A 50 33.16 25.42 15.04
N LEU A 51 33.01 24.38 14.21
CA LEU A 51 31.70 23.93 13.71
C LEU A 51 30.86 23.29 14.83
N LYS A 52 29.60 23.73 14.94
CA LYS A 52 28.66 23.12 15.88
C LYS A 52 28.15 21.78 15.31
N VAL A 53 28.26 20.75 16.13
CA VAL A 53 27.87 19.36 15.79
C VAL A 53 26.77 18.89 16.72
N ALA A 54 25.80 18.21 16.16
CA ALA A 54 24.78 17.46 16.90
C ALA A 54 24.70 16.03 16.35
N ILE A 55 24.64 15.07 17.25
CA ILE A 55 24.35 13.67 16.90
C ILE A 55 22.88 13.41 17.20
N LEU A 56 22.15 12.97 16.18
CA LEU A 56 20.76 12.59 16.27
C LEU A 56 20.69 11.05 16.38
N PRO A 57 20.50 10.50 17.58
CA PRO A 57 20.32 9.06 17.72
C PRO A 57 18.98 8.64 17.09
N LEU A 58 18.97 7.47 16.47
CA LEU A 58 17.75 6.83 15.95
C LEU A 58 17.43 5.64 16.85
N PRO A 59 16.63 5.84 17.92
CA PRO A 59 16.26 4.73 18.81
C PRO A 59 15.52 3.64 18.04
N GLY A 60 15.95 2.38 18.20
CA GLY A 60 15.39 1.25 17.47
C GLY A 60 15.79 1.18 15.99
N GLY A 61 16.65 2.07 15.51
CA GLY A 61 17.19 2.01 14.16
C GLY A 61 18.25 0.92 14.01
N GLU A 62 18.23 0.22 12.87
CA GLU A 62 19.30 -0.72 12.49
C GLU A 62 20.14 -0.11 11.36
N PHE A 63 21.41 -0.49 11.32
CA PHE A 63 22.33 -0.04 10.28
C PHE A 63 22.85 -1.22 9.47
N HIS A 64 22.42 -1.27 8.20
CA HIS A 64 22.84 -2.29 7.25
C HIS A 64 23.92 -1.72 6.33
N HIS A 65 25.14 -2.23 6.45
CA HIS A 65 26.28 -1.77 5.67
C HIS A 65 26.47 -2.58 4.38
N TYR A 66 26.88 -1.92 3.30
CA TYR A 66 27.10 -2.50 1.97
C TYR A 66 28.50 -2.14 1.46
N GLY A 67 29.53 -2.27 2.30
CA GLY A 67 30.89 -1.90 1.97
C GLY A 67 31.74 -3.01 1.34
N THR A 68 31.26 -4.26 1.37
CA THR A 68 31.96 -5.42 0.83
C THR A 68 31.03 -6.37 0.12
N SER A 69 31.55 -7.24 -0.75
CA SER A 69 30.77 -8.27 -1.47
C SER A 69 29.99 -9.18 -0.51
N ARG A 70 30.60 -9.57 0.61
CA ARG A 70 29.96 -10.36 1.68
C ARG A 70 28.78 -9.61 2.28
N GLU A 71 28.97 -8.33 2.58
CA GLU A 71 27.93 -7.51 3.20
C GLU A 71 26.75 -7.24 2.23
N MET A 72 26.96 -7.25 0.93
CA MET A 72 25.87 -7.17 -0.04
C MET A 72 24.86 -8.28 0.19
N ILE A 73 25.29 -9.51 0.41
CA ILE A 73 24.41 -10.66 0.67
C ILE A 73 23.85 -10.61 2.09
N SER A 74 24.72 -10.47 3.11
CA SER A 74 24.29 -10.51 4.50
C SER A 74 23.37 -9.35 4.90
N SER A 75 23.65 -8.14 4.45
CA SER A 75 22.80 -6.96 4.70
C SER A 75 21.48 -7.05 3.96
N THR A 76 21.47 -7.51 2.71
CA THR A 76 20.22 -7.75 1.97
C THR A 76 19.36 -8.81 2.65
N LEU A 77 19.95 -9.91 3.09
CA LEU A 77 19.26 -10.94 3.84
C LEU A 77 18.67 -10.40 5.16
N ALA A 78 19.44 -9.61 5.90
CA ALA A 78 18.97 -8.97 7.13
C ALA A 78 17.80 -8.01 6.85
N VAL A 79 17.90 -7.15 5.86
CA VAL A 79 16.82 -6.22 5.44
C VAL A 79 15.56 -6.98 5.04
N GLN A 80 15.67 -8.05 4.26
CA GLN A 80 14.49 -8.85 3.87
C GLN A 80 13.81 -9.50 5.07
N ASN A 81 14.59 -10.00 6.03
CA ASN A 81 14.05 -10.60 7.23
C ASN A 81 13.41 -9.55 8.19
N CYS A 82 13.86 -8.28 8.15
CA CYS A 82 13.23 -7.18 8.87
C CYS A 82 11.92 -6.72 8.25
N VAL A 83 11.90 -6.55 6.93
CA VAL A 83 10.73 -6.03 6.19
C VAL A 83 9.58 -7.03 6.22
N THR A 84 9.88 -8.33 6.19
CA THR A 84 8.89 -9.37 6.35
C THR A 84 8.87 -9.79 7.81
N ASP A 85 8.16 -9.07 8.69
CA ASP A 85 7.94 -9.57 10.04
C ASP A 85 7.13 -10.87 9.99
N GLN A 86 7.86 -11.94 9.92
CA GLN A 86 7.31 -13.28 9.81
C GLN A 86 6.48 -13.67 11.04
N ARG A 87 6.62 -12.95 12.14
CA ARG A 87 5.77 -13.08 13.34
C ARG A 87 4.41 -12.43 13.12
N ALA A 88 4.35 -11.33 12.36
CA ALA A 88 3.11 -10.68 11.98
C ALA A 88 2.29 -11.49 10.97
N ILE A 89 2.93 -12.31 10.13
CA ILE A 89 2.26 -13.19 9.16
C ILE A 89 1.58 -14.41 9.82
N MET A 90 1.66 -14.56 11.16
CA MET A 90 1.00 -15.62 11.93
C MET A 90 1.31 -17.07 11.49
N HIS A 91 2.27 -17.28 10.61
CA HIS A 91 2.67 -18.59 10.17
C HIS A 91 3.90 -19.06 10.93
N HIS A 92 3.70 -19.80 11.97
CA HIS A 92 4.73 -20.38 12.84
C HIS A 92 5.77 -21.28 12.13
N LYS A 93 5.75 -21.34 10.79
CA LYS A 93 6.62 -22.17 9.96
C LYS A 93 7.29 -21.40 8.82
N VAL A 94 7.40 -20.09 8.91
CA VAL A 94 8.10 -19.33 7.87
C VAL A 94 9.59 -19.68 7.96
N LYS A 95 10.11 -20.20 6.85
CA LYS A 95 11.54 -20.46 6.73
C LYS A 95 12.25 -19.11 6.51
N PRO A 96 13.41 -18.89 7.16
CA PRO A 96 14.22 -17.72 6.84
C PRO A 96 14.56 -17.74 5.33
N HIS A 97 14.67 -16.55 4.74
CA HIS A 97 15.11 -16.45 3.36
C HIS A 97 16.48 -17.11 3.18
N PRO A 98 16.68 -17.92 2.15
CA PRO A 98 18.01 -18.44 1.85
C PRO A 98 18.93 -17.27 1.46
N ALA A 99 20.21 -17.41 1.73
CA ALA A 99 21.24 -16.44 1.31
C ALA A 99 21.57 -16.61 -0.19
N VAL A 100 20.52 -16.63 -1.03
CA VAL A 100 20.61 -16.79 -2.49
C VAL A 100 19.70 -15.76 -3.14
N PHE A 101 20.28 -14.92 -3.99
CA PHE A 101 19.58 -13.83 -4.67
C PHE A 101 19.80 -13.94 -6.18
N VAL A 102 18.70 -14.01 -6.93
CA VAL A 102 18.70 -13.98 -8.39
C VAL A 102 17.80 -12.83 -8.84
N GLN A 103 18.39 -11.80 -9.45
CA GLN A 103 17.70 -10.56 -9.81
C GLN A 103 17.97 -10.17 -11.27
N ASN A 104 16.91 -9.90 -12.03
CA ASN A 104 17.02 -9.52 -13.44
C ASN A 104 18.04 -10.40 -14.20
N ALA A 105 17.94 -11.72 -14.01
CA ALA A 105 18.88 -12.68 -14.54
C ALA A 105 18.15 -13.92 -15.06
N GLU A 106 18.76 -14.64 -15.96
CA GLU A 106 18.29 -15.91 -16.48
C GLU A 106 19.22 -17.03 -16.00
N MET A 107 18.63 -17.97 -15.25
CA MET A 107 19.34 -19.17 -14.80
C MET A 107 18.71 -20.41 -15.41
N GLU A 108 19.51 -21.21 -16.12
CA GLU A 108 19.03 -22.39 -16.82
C GLU A 108 19.10 -23.68 -15.98
N PHE A 109 19.51 -23.59 -14.71
CA PHE A 109 19.50 -24.71 -13.77
C PHE A 109 19.07 -24.27 -12.35
N PRO A 110 18.51 -25.18 -11.53
CA PRO A 110 18.11 -24.87 -10.17
C PRO A 110 19.34 -24.79 -9.25
N LEU A 111 19.36 -23.79 -8.35
CA LEU A 111 20.28 -23.75 -7.22
C LEU A 111 19.84 -24.75 -6.14
N THR A 112 20.80 -25.39 -5.48
CA THR A 112 20.59 -26.42 -4.46
C THR A 112 21.06 -25.94 -3.08
N ALA A 113 20.95 -26.79 -2.07
CA ALA A 113 21.47 -26.49 -0.73
C ALA A 113 23.00 -26.31 -0.70
N ASP A 114 23.72 -26.80 -1.72
CA ASP A 114 25.17 -26.63 -1.84
C ASP A 114 25.57 -25.24 -2.34
N ASN A 115 24.59 -24.45 -2.81
CA ASN A 115 24.79 -23.08 -3.27
C ASN A 115 24.39 -22.10 -2.15
N ALA A 116 25.30 -21.77 -1.24
CA ALA A 116 25.07 -20.78 -0.20
C ALA A 116 25.78 -19.46 -0.50
N GLU A 117 25.21 -18.34 -0.08
CA GLU A 117 25.76 -17.00 -0.32
C GLU A 117 26.04 -16.71 -1.80
N VAL A 118 25.00 -16.94 -2.63
CA VAL A 118 25.05 -16.72 -4.09
C VAL A 118 24.25 -15.49 -4.48
N TRP A 119 24.83 -14.64 -5.31
CA TRP A 119 24.17 -13.48 -5.91
C TRP A 119 24.34 -13.52 -7.43
N VAL A 120 23.22 -13.51 -8.16
CA VAL A 120 23.22 -13.42 -9.62
C VAL A 120 22.37 -12.23 -10.03
N GLU A 121 22.96 -11.25 -10.69
CA GLU A 121 22.26 -10.06 -11.12
C GLU A 121 22.64 -9.67 -12.54
N ASN A 122 21.62 -9.27 -13.33
CA ASN A 122 21.80 -8.77 -14.69
C ASN A 122 22.66 -9.70 -15.56
N SER A 123 22.45 -11.00 -15.45
CA SER A 123 23.33 -12.04 -15.99
C SER A 123 22.57 -13.21 -16.59
N HIS A 124 23.17 -13.84 -17.58
CA HIS A 124 22.78 -15.14 -18.09
C HIS A 124 23.74 -16.21 -17.58
N VAL A 125 23.21 -17.22 -16.90
CA VAL A 125 23.92 -18.37 -16.36
C VAL A 125 23.35 -19.63 -17.03
N GLY A 126 24.03 -20.11 -18.06
CA GLY A 126 23.59 -21.23 -18.92
C GLY A 126 23.67 -22.57 -18.22
N LYS A 127 22.99 -23.57 -18.81
CA LYS A 127 22.89 -24.94 -18.28
C LYS A 127 24.22 -25.68 -18.10
N SER A 128 25.26 -25.24 -18.81
CA SER A 128 26.60 -25.84 -18.78
C SER A 128 27.52 -25.20 -17.74
N TRP A 129 27.02 -24.22 -16.98
CA TRP A 129 27.78 -23.63 -15.89
C TRP A 129 27.72 -24.49 -14.64
N THR A 130 28.72 -24.34 -13.79
CA THR A 130 28.75 -24.87 -12.42
C THR A 130 29.01 -23.73 -11.45
N LEU A 131 28.09 -23.52 -10.51
CA LEU A 131 28.24 -22.57 -9.40
C LEU A 131 28.42 -23.34 -8.09
N HIS A 132 29.18 -22.76 -7.18
CA HIS A 132 29.42 -23.24 -5.83
C HIS A 132 28.87 -22.23 -4.82
N SER A 133 29.30 -22.30 -3.55
CA SER A 133 28.98 -21.29 -2.54
C SER A 133 29.85 -20.06 -2.71
N ARG A 134 29.33 -18.91 -2.22
CA ARG A 134 30.02 -17.61 -2.22
C ARG A 134 30.43 -17.14 -3.64
N ASN A 135 29.50 -17.29 -4.59
CA ASN A 135 29.66 -16.76 -5.94
C ASN A 135 28.75 -15.53 -6.14
N ILE A 136 29.32 -14.48 -6.68
CA ILE A 136 28.61 -13.27 -7.14
C ILE A 136 28.83 -13.16 -8.64
N ILE A 137 27.75 -13.17 -9.41
CA ILE A 137 27.78 -13.12 -10.88
C ILE A 137 27.00 -11.88 -11.33
N THR A 138 27.67 -10.94 -11.96
CA THR A 138 27.07 -9.67 -12.39
C THR A 138 27.43 -9.32 -13.82
N GLY A 139 26.45 -8.76 -14.54
CA GLY A 139 26.66 -8.18 -15.88
C GLY A 139 26.93 -9.15 -17.02
N VAL A 140 26.85 -10.47 -16.80
CA VAL A 140 27.20 -11.49 -17.79
C VAL A 140 26.15 -11.49 -18.91
N PRO A 141 26.56 -11.24 -20.18
CA PRO A 141 25.67 -11.30 -21.33
C PRO A 141 25.19 -12.71 -21.62
N ARG A 142 24.22 -12.87 -22.54
CA ARG A 142 23.80 -14.20 -23.04
C ARG A 142 24.96 -14.94 -23.64
N ASN A 143 25.12 -16.20 -23.25
CA ASN A 143 26.27 -17.02 -23.60
C ASN A 143 25.94 -18.53 -23.58
N ASP A 144 26.80 -19.33 -24.20
CA ASP A 144 26.74 -20.79 -24.21
C ASP A 144 27.96 -21.40 -23.49
N TRP A 145 28.53 -20.69 -22.52
CA TRP A 145 29.78 -21.12 -21.88
C TRP A 145 29.58 -22.36 -21.00
N ALA A 146 30.64 -23.17 -20.92
CA ALA A 146 30.76 -24.25 -19.94
C ALA A 146 31.70 -23.82 -18.81
N LEU A 147 31.31 -22.78 -18.04
CA LEU A 147 32.14 -22.15 -17.04
C LEU A 147 31.95 -22.82 -15.68
N ASN A 148 33.03 -23.28 -15.08
CA ASN A 148 33.07 -23.70 -13.68
C ASN A 148 33.61 -22.55 -12.81
N VAL A 149 32.77 -22.00 -11.96
CA VAL A 149 33.14 -20.91 -11.04
C VAL A 149 33.49 -21.49 -9.70
N PRO A 150 34.77 -21.47 -9.28
CA PRO A 150 35.21 -22.05 -8.02
C PRO A 150 34.52 -21.36 -6.81
N GLU A 151 34.44 -22.04 -5.68
CA GLU A 151 33.92 -21.48 -4.44
C GLU A 151 34.67 -20.21 -4.06
N GLY A 152 33.91 -19.17 -3.68
CA GLY A 152 34.46 -17.88 -3.28
C GLY A 152 34.99 -17.02 -4.41
N VAL A 153 34.78 -17.41 -5.67
CA VAL A 153 35.13 -16.62 -6.86
C VAL A 153 33.87 -15.85 -7.33
N CYS A 154 34.05 -14.59 -7.61
CA CYS A 154 33.02 -13.69 -8.15
C CYS A 154 33.41 -13.27 -9.57
N ILE A 155 32.41 -13.05 -10.41
CA ILE A 155 32.57 -12.64 -11.79
C ILE A 155 31.72 -11.39 -12.06
N ASP A 156 32.37 -10.35 -12.51
CA ASP A 156 31.74 -9.14 -12.99
C ASP A 156 32.14 -8.91 -14.45
N VAL A 157 31.17 -8.83 -15.34
CA VAL A 157 31.35 -8.51 -16.74
C VAL A 157 30.82 -7.12 -17.00
N VAL A 158 31.71 -6.20 -17.34
CA VAL A 158 31.37 -4.79 -17.48
C VAL A 158 31.46 -4.37 -18.95
N PRO A 159 30.37 -3.86 -19.53
CA PRO A 159 30.42 -3.29 -20.88
C PRO A 159 31.36 -2.07 -20.94
N MET A 160 32.26 -2.12 -21.89
CA MET A 160 33.21 -1.03 -22.21
C MET A 160 32.95 -0.58 -23.65
N GLY A 161 33.04 0.72 -23.91
CA GLY A 161 32.81 1.23 -25.28
C GLY A 161 31.46 0.75 -25.89
N GLU A 162 31.43 0.60 -27.22
CA GLU A 162 30.22 0.24 -27.97
C GLU A 162 29.93 -1.26 -28.02
N ARG A 163 30.98 -2.12 -28.03
CA ARG A 163 30.83 -3.59 -28.20
C ARG A 163 31.62 -4.41 -27.20
N GLU A 164 32.69 -3.87 -26.66
CA GLU A 164 33.65 -4.56 -25.79
C GLU A 164 33.07 -4.84 -24.39
N PHE A 165 33.64 -5.85 -23.72
CA PHE A 165 33.40 -6.18 -22.31
C PHE A 165 34.73 -6.39 -21.60
N ALA A 166 34.85 -5.89 -20.38
CA ALA A 166 35.90 -6.21 -19.45
C ALA A 166 35.53 -7.46 -18.64
N ALA A 167 36.40 -8.46 -18.61
CA ALA A 167 36.26 -9.64 -17.76
C ALA A 167 36.93 -9.38 -16.41
N ARG A 168 36.14 -9.26 -15.36
CA ARG A 168 36.62 -8.92 -14.01
C ARG A 168 36.24 -10.01 -12.98
N PRO A 169 37.02 -11.09 -12.86
CA PRO A 169 36.91 -12.00 -11.74
C PRO A 169 37.59 -11.41 -10.49
N TYR A 170 37.03 -11.67 -9.30
CA TYR A 170 37.58 -11.24 -8.01
C TYR A 170 37.17 -12.21 -6.89
N GLY A 171 37.84 -12.17 -5.73
CA GLY A 171 37.51 -13.04 -4.61
C GLY A 171 36.45 -12.44 -3.70
N PHE A 172 35.53 -13.27 -3.23
CA PHE A 172 34.42 -12.90 -2.34
C PHE A 172 34.88 -12.17 -1.06
N ASN A 173 36.02 -12.56 -0.52
CA ASN A 173 36.61 -11.99 0.70
C ASN A 173 37.84 -11.11 0.43
N ASP A 174 38.20 -10.88 -0.83
CA ASP A 174 39.39 -10.07 -1.16
C ASP A 174 39.18 -8.62 -0.75
N LYS A 175 40.21 -8.01 -0.16
CA LYS A 175 40.21 -6.57 0.14
C LYS A 175 40.39 -5.74 -1.15
N PHE A 176 40.81 -6.38 -2.21
CA PHE A 176 41.09 -5.80 -3.54
C PHE A 176 42.02 -4.57 -3.46
N LYS A 177 43.09 -4.67 -2.68
CA LYS A 177 44.06 -3.62 -2.39
C LYS A 177 45.41 -4.23 -2.10
N GLY A 178 46.47 -3.52 -2.43
CA GLY A 178 47.86 -3.88 -2.16
C GLY A 178 48.66 -4.18 -3.42
N SER A 179 49.99 -4.22 -3.30
CA SER A 179 50.93 -4.40 -4.40
C SER A 179 50.89 -5.84 -4.93
N LEU A 180 50.96 -5.98 -6.26
CA LEU A 180 51.08 -7.29 -6.94
C LEU A 180 52.40 -7.98 -6.63
N LYS A 181 53.39 -7.27 -6.07
CA LYS A 181 54.71 -7.81 -5.66
C LYS A 181 54.68 -8.47 -4.29
N GLU A 182 53.60 -8.24 -3.52
CA GLU A 182 53.49 -8.71 -2.15
C GLU A 182 52.61 -9.95 -2.05
N ALA A 183 53.11 -11.00 -1.41
CA ALA A 183 52.34 -12.22 -1.11
C ALA A 183 51.18 -11.98 -0.13
N SER A 184 51.19 -10.88 0.58
CA SER A 184 50.08 -10.46 1.48
C SER A 184 48.84 -9.94 0.72
N THR A 185 49.00 -9.56 -0.54
CA THR A 185 47.92 -9.13 -1.43
C THR A 185 47.14 -10.35 -1.93
N ALA A 186 45.84 -10.44 -1.55
CA ALA A 186 44.97 -11.52 -2.00
C ALA A 186 44.27 -11.19 -3.30
N TYR A 187 44.22 -12.15 -4.19
CA TYR A 187 43.43 -12.14 -5.42
C TYR A 187 42.83 -13.53 -5.69
N LEU A 188 41.51 -13.57 -5.90
CA LEU A 188 40.71 -14.81 -5.98
C LEU A 188 40.92 -15.73 -4.77
N GLY A 189 40.99 -15.14 -3.55
CA GLY A 189 41.12 -15.85 -2.30
C GLY A 189 42.49 -16.44 -1.97
N ARG A 190 43.54 -16.11 -2.75
CA ARG A 190 44.91 -16.62 -2.60
C ARG A 190 45.94 -15.50 -2.86
N PRO A 191 47.22 -15.68 -2.48
CA PRO A 191 48.26 -14.71 -2.77
C PRO A 191 48.33 -14.39 -4.28
N VAL A 192 48.35 -13.10 -4.61
CA VAL A 192 48.39 -12.64 -6.01
C VAL A 192 49.67 -13.10 -6.73
N THR A 193 50.75 -13.25 -5.98
CA THR A 193 52.04 -13.75 -6.49
C THR A 193 51.94 -15.21 -7.01
N GLU A 194 51.12 -16.04 -6.34
CA GLU A 194 50.85 -17.43 -6.79
C GLU A 194 50.00 -17.42 -8.08
N TRP A 195 48.96 -16.56 -8.12
CA TRP A 195 48.12 -16.40 -9.32
C TRP A 195 48.94 -15.97 -10.53
N LEU A 196 49.88 -15.05 -10.37
CA LEU A 196 50.81 -14.62 -11.42
C LEU A 196 51.73 -15.76 -11.85
N ALA A 197 52.37 -16.45 -10.89
CA ALA A 197 53.33 -17.53 -11.17
C ALA A 197 52.70 -18.68 -11.95
N GLU A 198 51.50 -19.13 -11.59
CA GLU A 198 50.75 -20.17 -12.30
C GLU A 198 50.50 -19.82 -13.78
N ARG A 199 50.38 -18.53 -14.08
CA ARG A 199 50.14 -18.00 -15.43
C ARG A 199 51.39 -17.59 -16.17
N GLY A 200 52.53 -17.76 -15.54
CA GLY A 200 53.82 -17.35 -16.09
C GLY A 200 53.93 -15.86 -16.33
N LEU A 201 53.30 -15.05 -15.42
CA LEU A 201 53.30 -13.59 -15.43
C LEU A 201 54.18 -13.05 -14.31
N THR A 202 54.76 -11.87 -14.51
CA THR A 202 55.49 -11.14 -13.49
C THR A 202 54.77 -9.82 -13.16
N ALA A 203 54.85 -9.37 -11.91
CA ALA A 203 54.21 -8.12 -11.49
C ALA A 203 54.72 -6.90 -12.29
N ASP A 204 56.00 -6.88 -12.62
CA ASP A 204 56.61 -5.76 -13.33
C ASP A 204 56.14 -5.61 -14.81
N GLU A 205 55.56 -6.66 -15.39
CA GLU A 205 54.95 -6.62 -16.73
C GLU A 205 53.54 -5.99 -16.71
N ILE A 206 52.96 -5.80 -15.52
CA ILE A 206 51.58 -5.30 -15.36
C ILE A 206 51.62 -3.80 -15.00
N ARG A 207 51.01 -2.98 -15.86
CA ARG A 207 50.85 -1.56 -15.61
C ARG A 207 50.02 -1.33 -14.31
N GLY A 208 50.51 -0.49 -13.42
CA GLY A 208 49.87 -0.17 -12.17
C GLY A 208 50.02 -1.24 -11.05
N CYS A 209 51.08 -2.09 -11.16
CA CYS A 209 51.30 -3.22 -10.23
C CYS A 209 51.50 -2.85 -8.75
N GLU A 210 51.62 -1.56 -8.42
CA GLU A 210 51.81 -1.09 -7.04
C GLU A 210 50.54 -1.18 -6.21
N ASP A 211 49.37 -1.23 -6.84
CA ASP A 211 48.08 -1.49 -6.16
C ASP A 211 47.14 -2.31 -7.06
N LEU A 212 46.49 -3.33 -6.52
CA LEU A 212 45.58 -4.22 -7.24
C LEU A 212 44.41 -3.47 -7.92
N GLN A 213 43.96 -2.35 -7.37
CA GLN A 213 42.93 -1.51 -7.97
C GLN A 213 43.40 -0.83 -9.26
N SER A 214 44.67 -0.43 -9.30
CA SER A 214 45.26 0.25 -10.45
C SER A 214 45.95 -0.73 -11.43
N ALA A 215 46.07 -2.01 -11.06
CA ALA A 215 46.71 -3.02 -11.85
C ALA A 215 45.85 -3.41 -13.07
N ALA A 216 46.42 -3.26 -14.27
CA ALA A 216 45.76 -3.56 -15.52
C ALA A 216 45.82 -5.08 -15.82
N ILE A 217 45.01 -5.85 -15.10
CA ILE A 217 44.92 -7.31 -15.18
C ILE A 217 43.66 -7.81 -15.89
N PHE A 218 42.68 -6.98 -16.12
CA PHE A 218 41.38 -7.36 -16.67
C PHE A 218 41.36 -7.21 -18.19
N PRO A 219 41.23 -8.33 -18.96
CA PRO A 219 41.19 -8.28 -20.43
C PRO A 219 39.84 -7.69 -20.89
N VAL A 220 39.94 -6.95 -22.00
CA VAL A 220 38.78 -6.38 -22.71
C VAL A 220 38.68 -7.04 -24.07
N THR A 221 37.50 -7.60 -24.38
CA THR A 221 37.22 -8.27 -25.65
C THR A 221 35.84 -7.91 -26.17
N ASP A 222 35.63 -7.95 -27.48
CA ASP A 222 34.36 -7.79 -28.18
C ASP A 222 33.71 -9.14 -28.54
N SER A 223 34.44 -10.25 -28.34
CA SER A 223 33.93 -11.60 -28.55
C SER A 223 33.37 -12.20 -27.28
N ILE A 224 32.09 -12.62 -27.30
CA ILE A 224 31.44 -13.32 -26.19
C ILE A 224 32.09 -14.68 -25.92
N GLU A 225 32.56 -15.37 -26.94
CA GLU A 225 33.25 -16.67 -26.81
C GLU A 225 34.64 -16.50 -26.15
N ASP A 226 35.42 -15.52 -26.61
CA ASP A 226 36.70 -15.17 -26.00
C ASP A 226 36.57 -14.76 -24.54
N LEU A 227 35.50 -14.04 -24.23
CA LEU A 227 35.18 -13.58 -22.85
C LEU A 227 35.03 -14.78 -21.89
N GLY A 228 34.26 -15.81 -22.29
CA GLY A 228 34.11 -17.04 -21.51
C GLY A 228 35.39 -17.81 -21.33
N THR A 229 36.16 -17.96 -22.44
CA THR A 229 37.43 -18.66 -22.45
C THR A 229 38.48 -18.01 -21.56
N VAL A 230 38.59 -16.68 -21.60
CA VAL A 230 39.55 -15.95 -20.77
C VAL A 230 39.12 -15.91 -19.30
N LEU A 231 37.82 -15.84 -19.01
CA LEU A 231 37.30 -15.93 -17.63
C LEU A 231 37.65 -17.29 -17.03
N GLN A 232 37.40 -18.39 -17.73
CA GLN A 232 37.77 -19.73 -17.26
C GLN A 232 39.30 -19.82 -16.98
N TRP A 233 40.13 -19.30 -17.85
CA TRP A 233 41.59 -19.27 -17.67
C TRP A 233 41.99 -18.39 -16.44
N MET A 234 41.30 -17.30 -16.21
CA MET A 234 41.59 -16.42 -15.05
C MET A 234 41.17 -17.04 -13.71
N THR A 235 40.13 -17.88 -13.69
CA THR A 235 39.52 -18.39 -12.45
C THR A 235 39.98 -19.81 -12.08
N ASP A 236 40.38 -20.63 -13.02
CA ASP A 236 40.99 -21.95 -12.78
C ASP A 236 42.50 -21.83 -12.53
N GLY A 237 43.22 -22.92 -12.48
CA GLY A 237 44.68 -22.93 -12.27
C GLY A 237 45.51 -22.33 -13.42
N GLY A 238 44.96 -21.52 -14.32
CA GLY A 238 45.66 -20.93 -15.44
C GLY A 238 45.95 -21.93 -16.57
N GLN A 239 45.22 -23.04 -16.58
CA GLN A 239 45.35 -24.07 -17.62
C GLN A 239 44.66 -23.61 -18.92
N GLY A 240 45.24 -23.91 -20.04
CA GLY A 240 44.67 -23.63 -21.37
C GLY A 240 45.39 -22.54 -22.15
N GLU A 241 46.00 -22.95 -23.27
CA GLU A 241 46.75 -22.05 -24.17
C GLU A 241 45.82 -20.97 -24.80
N ALA A 242 44.57 -21.33 -25.11
CA ALA A 242 43.61 -20.39 -25.71
C ALA A 242 43.32 -19.18 -24.82
N GLY A 243 43.00 -19.41 -23.55
CA GLY A 243 42.73 -18.31 -22.60
C GLY A 243 43.94 -17.41 -22.38
N ARG A 244 45.15 -18.03 -22.30
CA ARG A 244 46.40 -17.28 -22.22
C ARG A 244 46.64 -16.39 -23.45
N ALA A 245 46.42 -16.95 -24.64
CA ALA A 245 46.60 -16.22 -25.91
C ALA A 245 45.63 -15.03 -26.01
N ILE A 246 44.38 -15.23 -25.64
CA ILE A 246 43.37 -14.15 -25.57
C ILE A 246 43.81 -13.09 -24.57
N TRP A 247 44.19 -13.49 -23.36
CA TRP A 247 44.65 -12.54 -22.33
C TRP A 247 45.87 -11.75 -22.78
N GLN A 248 46.86 -12.40 -23.39
CA GLN A 248 48.07 -11.71 -23.89
C GLN A 248 47.73 -10.68 -24.97
N LYS A 249 46.87 -11.03 -25.93
CA LYS A 249 46.48 -10.18 -27.06
C LYS A 249 45.55 -9.02 -26.65
N ALA A 250 44.63 -9.25 -25.70
CA ALA A 250 43.61 -8.27 -25.29
C ALA A 250 44.23 -7.01 -24.69
N ARG A 251 43.57 -5.88 -24.88
CA ARG A 251 43.81 -4.69 -24.07
C ARG A 251 43.45 -5.00 -22.62
N LYS A 252 44.29 -4.60 -21.67
CA LYS A 252 44.02 -4.78 -20.24
C LYS A 252 43.67 -3.45 -19.60
N VAL A 253 42.71 -3.50 -18.70
CA VAL A 253 42.27 -2.38 -17.89
C VAL A 253 42.36 -2.72 -16.40
N SER A 254 42.45 -1.70 -15.57
CA SER A 254 42.39 -1.81 -14.13
C SER A 254 40.92 -1.70 -13.62
N ALA A 255 40.71 -2.00 -12.33
CA ALA A 255 39.41 -1.77 -11.70
C ALA A 255 39.03 -0.31 -11.70
N ASP A 256 39.99 0.60 -11.48
CA ASP A 256 39.79 2.05 -11.55
C ASP A 256 39.34 2.49 -12.94
N GLU A 257 39.99 1.97 -14.00
CA GLU A 257 39.61 2.25 -15.39
C GLU A 257 38.24 1.68 -15.75
N ILE A 258 37.87 0.48 -15.25
CA ILE A 258 36.53 -0.07 -15.42
C ILE A 258 35.51 0.85 -14.79
N SER A 259 35.74 1.30 -13.54
CA SER A 259 34.83 2.20 -12.83
C SER A 259 34.68 3.56 -13.54
N ALA A 260 35.74 4.08 -14.14
CA ALA A 260 35.72 5.37 -14.83
C ALA A 260 35.07 5.30 -16.23
N TYR A 261 35.22 4.18 -16.95
CA TYR A 261 34.86 4.08 -18.36
C TYR A 261 33.80 3.04 -18.70
N ALA A 262 33.13 2.46 -17.69
CA ALA A 262 32.03 1.53 -17.91
C ALA A 262 30.89 2.17 -18.73
N ASN A 263 30.40 1.43 -19.73
CA ASN A 263 29.24 1.87 -20.50
C ASN A 263 27.93 1.52 -19.77
N LEU A 264 27.50 2.38 -18.87
CA LEU A 264 26.30 2.19 -18.08
C LEU A 264 25.02 2.10 -18.91
N ARG A 265 24.95 2.73 -20.09
CA ARG A 265 23.79 2.62 -20.99
C ARG A 265 23.59 1.19 -21.48
N ARG A 266 24.67 0.51 -21.86
CA ARG A 266 24.62 -0.90 -22.27
C ARG A 266 24.23 -1.81 -21.09
N LEU A 267 24.76 -1.53 -19.91
CA LEU A 267 24.42 -2.28 -18.70
C LEU A 267 22.92 -2.14 -18.36
N PHE A 268 22.38 -0.94 -18.44
CA PHE A 268 20.94 -0.70 -18.27
C PHE A 268 20.10 -1.36 -19.36
N ALA A 269 20.53 -1.30 -20.61
CA ALA A 269 19.81 -1.98 -21.70
C ALA A 269 19.73 -3.49 -21.49
N GLN A 270 20.83 -4.14 -21.07
CA GLN A 270 20.86 -5.55 -20.71
C GLN A 270 19.92 -5.86 -19.57
N ARG A 271 19.92 -5.05 -18.50
CA ARG A 271 19.03 -5.19 -17.37
C ARG A 271 17.54 -5.13 -17.77
N GLU A 272 17.18 -4.21 -18.65
CA GLU A 272 15.79 -4.08 -19.13
C GLU A 272 15.34 -5.31 -19.94
N VAL A 273 16.24 -5.92 -20.71
CA VAL A 273 15.95 -7.17 -21.43
C VAL A 273 15.63 -8.30 -20.44
N PHE A 274 16.51 -8.56 -19.47
CA PHE A 274 16.29 -9.60 -18.46
C PHE A 274 15.05 -9.31 -17.61
N ARG A 275 14.83 -8.07 -17.22
CA ARG A 275 13.66 -7.66 -16.46
C ARG A 275 12.36 -7.93 -17.20
N LYS A 276 12.31 -7.61 -18.49
CA LYS A 276 11.14 -7.87 -19.35
C LYS A 276 10.83 -9.38 -19.42
N GLU A 277 11.83 -10.20 -19.63
CA GLU A 277 11.69 -11.64 -19.70
C GLU A 277 11.26 -12.24 -18.37
N ASN A 278 11.83 -11.77 -17.26
CA ASN A 278 11.45 -12.20 -15.93
C ASN A 278 9.98 -11.87 -15.60
N TRP A 279 9.47 -10.71 -15.98
CA TRP A 279 8.06 -10.39 -15.81
C TRP A 279 7.16 -11.41 -16.53
N SER A 280 7.49 -11.74 -17.79
CA SER A 280 6.77 -12.75 -18.56
C SER A 280 6.83 -14.13 -17.89
N LEU A 281 7.99 -14.55 -17.42
CA LEU A 281 8.18 -15.84 -16.74
C LEU A 281 7.46 -15.91 -15.40
N LEU A 282 7.51 -14.86 -14.60
CA LEU A 282 6.78 -14.77 -13.33
C LEU A 282 5.27 -14.91 -13.55
N ALA A 283 4.73 -14.18 -14.52
CA ALA A 283 3.30 -14.24 -14.86
C ALA A 283 2.90 -15.62 -15.42
N LYS A 284 3.69 -16.22 -16.30
CA LYS A 284 3.45 -17.56 -16.86
C LYS A 284 3.46 -18.65 -15.78
N ASN A 285 4.34 -18.53 -14.78
CA ASN A 285 4.47 -19.47 -13.68
C ASN A 285 3.71 -19.05 -12.42
N GLN A 286 2.62 -18.31 -12.54
CA GLN A 286 1.87 -17.68 -11.45
C GLN A 286 1.42 -18.63 -10.34
N GLU A 287 1.31 -19.93 -10.57
CA GLU A 287 0.98 -20.94 -9.54
C GLU A 287 2.14 -21.18 -8.56
N ARG A 288 3.38 -20.94 -8.99
CA ARG A 288 4.62 -21.18 -8.21
C ARG A 288 5.45 -19.93 -7.96
N SER A 289 5.12 -18.83 -8.63
CA SER A 289 5.78 -17.53 -8.49
C SER A 289 5.03 -16.60 -7.55
N VAL A 290 5.67 -15.50 -7.20
CA VAL A 290 5.10 -14.41 -6.38
C VAL A 290 4.37 -13.36 -7.22
N PHE A 291 4.05 -13.61 -8.50
CA PHE A 291 3.53 -12.61 -9.43
C PHE A 291 2.34 -11.82 -8.87
N TYR A 292 1.34 -12.50 -8.28
CA TYR A 292 0.19 -11.83 -7.69
C TYR A 292 0.42 -11.35 -6.24
N GLN A 293 1.66 -11.33 -5.76
CA GLN A 293 2.06 -10.80 -4.45
C GLN A 293 2.93 -9.55 -4.56
N VAL A 294 3.51 -9.30 -5.74
CA VAL A 294 4.29 -8.08 -6.01
C VAL A 294 3.39 -6.90 -6.32
N ASP A 295 3.96 -5.70 -6.42
CA ASP A 295 3.27 -4.52 -6.91
C ASP A 295 2.86 -4.71 -8.37
N LEU A 296 1.55 -4.98 -8.59
CA LEU A 296 0.98 -5.21 -9.91
C LEU A 296 0.81 -3.92 -10.71
N GLN A 297 0.87 -2.75 -10.08
CA GLN A 297 0.93 -1.47 -10.76
C GLN A 297 2.25 -1.36 -11.54
N GLU A 298 3.37 -1.65 -10.88
CA GLU A 298 4.70 -1.67 -11.50
C GLU A 298 4.78 -2.74 -12.60
N ALA A 299 4.23 -3.92 -12.34
CA ALA A 299 4.13 -4.99 -13.34
C ALA A 299 3.34 -4.55 -14.57
N ALA A 300 2.19 -3.91 -14.41
CA ALA A 300 1.36 -3.45 -15.52
C ALA A 300 2.06 -2.39 -16.38
N GLU A 301 2.79 -1.48 -15.75
CA GLU A 301 3.62 -0.50 -16.46
C GLU A 301 4.72 -1.17 -17.28
N ALA A 302 5.39 -2.19 -16.72
CA ALA A 302 6.41 -2.96 -17.42
C ALA A 302 5.83 -3.74 -18.62
N PHE A 303 4.65 -4.35 -18.45
CA PHE A 303 3.95 -5.07 -19.52
C PHE A 303 3.56 -4.12 -20.66
N ALA A 304 2.88 -3.01 -20.37
CA ALA A 304 2.44 -2.06 -21.36
C ALA A 304 3.63 -1.42 -22.12
N LYS A 305 4.63 -0.90 -21.39
CA LYS A 305 5.84 -0.29 -21.95
C LYS A 305 6.67 -1.28 -22.77
N GLY A 306 6.80 -2.52 -22.28
CA GLY A 306 7.58 -3.57 -22.91
C GLY A 306 6.84 -4.29 -24.04
N GLY A 307 5.54 -4.06 -24.26
CA GLY A 307 4.73 -4.83 -25.20
C GLY A 307 4.72 -6.32 -24.85
N ILE A 308 4.71 -6.67 -23.54
CA ILE A 308 4.70 -8.05 -23.08
C ILE A 308 3.28 -8.60 -23.21
N ALA A 309 3.14 -9.78 -23.82
CA ALA A 309 1.83 -10.42 -23.95
C ALA A 309 1.25 -10.77 -22.58
N LEU A 310 -0.05 -10.51 -22.39
CA LEU A 310 -0.75 -10.90 -21.17
C LEU A 310 -0.71 -12.44 -21.02
N PRO A 311 -0.54 -12.95 -19.78
CA PRO A 311 -0.61 -14.37 -19.52
C PRO A 311 -2.01 -14.93 -19.80
N GLU A 312 -2.15 -16.25 -19.83
CA GLU A 312 -3.48 -16.90 -19.91
C GLU A 312 -4.36 -16.49 -18.72
N GLU A 313 -5.67 -16.44 -18.93
CA GLU A 313 -6.61 -16.15 -17.86
C GLU A 313 -6.57 -17.24 -16.78
N LEU A 314 -6.76 -16.81 -15.52
CA LEU A 314 -6.79 -17.73 -14.40
C LEU A 314 -8.04 -18.60 -14.45
N PRO A 315 -7.91 -19.93 -14.24
CA PRO A 315 -9.05 -20.82 -14.20
C PRO A 315 -9.98 -20.51 -13.03
N GLU A 316 -11.28 -20.85 -13.18
CA GLU A 316 -12.31 -20.57 -12.17
C GLU A 316 -12.03 -21.19 -10.80
N ARG A 317 -11.29 -22.30 -10.76
CA ARG A 317 -10.85 -22.95 -9.50
C ARG A 317 -9.81 -22.14 -8.70
N THR A 318 -9.22 -21.10 -9.30
CA THR A 318 -8.27 -20.23 -8.60
C THR A 318 -8.98 -19.39 -7.55
N SER A 319 -8.32 -19.10 -6.44
CA SER A 319 -8.90 -18.30 -5.36
C SER A 319 -9.43 -16.96 -5.88
N LEU A 320 -10.57 -16.54 -5.34
CA LEU A 320 -11.29 -15.37 -5.82
C LEU A 320 -10.46 -14.10 -5.73
N LEU A 321 -9.71 -13.89 -4.63
CA LEU A 321 -8.82 -12.74 -4.48
C LEU A 321 -7.76 -12.68 -5.59
N LYS A 322 -7.17 -13.82 -5.95
CA LYS A 322 -6.17 -13.88 -7.02
C LYS A 322 -6.77 -13.57 -8.39
N ARG A 323 -8.00 -14.03 -8.64
CA ARG A 323 -8.75 -13.71 -9.88
C ARG A 323 -9.13 -12.23 -9.96
N ILE A 324 -9.43 -11.59 -8.83
CA ILE A 324 -9.67 -10.15 -8.75
C ILE A 324 -8.41 -9.38 -9.12
N SER A 325 -7.27 -9.75 -8.51
CA SER A 325 -5.98 -9.11 -8.83
C SER A 325 -5.58 -9.31 -10.30
N ASP A 326 -5.82 -10.49 -10.89
CA ASP A 326 -5.59 -10.75 -12.32
C ASP A 326 -6.46 -9.86 -13.21
N ALA A 327 -7.76 -9.78 -12.94
CA ALA A 327 -8.67 -8.94 -13.72
C ALA A 327 -8.27 -7.45 -13.66
N MET A 328 -7.87 -6.97 -12.46
CA MET A 328 -7.43 -5.58 -12.30
C MET A 328 -6.06 -5.31 -12.94
N PHE A 329 -5.12 -6.26 -12.85
CA PHE A 329 -3.83 -6.18 -13.54
C PHE A 329 -4.02 -6.06 -15.06
N ARG A 330 -4.87 -6.93 -15.65
CA ARG A 330 -5.23 -6.86 -17.08
C ARG A 330 -5.89 -5.54 -17.43
N ALA A 331 -6.85 -5.09 -16.61
CA ALA A 331 -7.50 -3.80 -16.79
C ALA A 331 -6.47 -2.65 -16.84
N LYS A 332 -5.49 -2.67 -15.91
CA LYS A 332 -4.45 -1.64 -15.85
C LYS A 332 -3.51 -1.68 -17.06
N VAL A 333 -3.10 -2.85 -17.51
CA VAL A 333 -2.30 -2.98 -18.74
C VAL A 333 -3.06 -2.40 -19.94
N ARG A 334 -4.35 -2.79 -20.11
CA ARG A 334 -5.21 -2.28 -21.21
C ARG A 334 -5.47 -0.78 -21.12
N GLU A 335 -5.62 -0.25 -19.91
CA GLU A 335 -5.74 1.20 -19.68
C GLU A 335 -4.49 1.94 -20.18
N LEU A 336 -3.30 1.46 -19.81
CA LEU A 336 -2.01 2.04 -20.21
C LEU A 336 -1.76 1.94 -21.72
N GLU A 337 -2.32 0.91 -22.37
CA GLU A 337 -2.31 0.73 -23.82
C GLU A 337 -3.38 1.58 -24.55
N GLY A 338 -4.26 2.25 -23.82
CA GLY A 338 -5.40 3.00 -24.40
C GLY A 338 -6.51 2.10 -24.95
N ASN A 339 -6.58 0.84 -24.53
CA ASN A 339 -7.57 -0.13 -25.00
C ASN A 339 -8.89 -0.01 -24.22
N PRO A 340 -10.06 0.13 -24.89
CA PRO A 340 -11.36 0.26 -24.24
C PRO A 340 -11.81 -0.96 -23.42
N GLU A 341 -11.25 -2.14 -23.65
CA GLU A 341 -11.48 -3.36 -22.87
C GLU A 341 -11.15 -3.18 -21.37
N ALA A 342 -10.30 -2.20 -21.03
CA ALA A 342 -9.93 -1.88 -19.65
C ALA A 342 -11.13 -1.72 -18.71
N LYS A 343 -12.18 -1.03 -19.18
CA LYS A 343 -13.39 -0.79 -18.36
C LYS A 343 -14.19 -2.06 -18.05
N GLU A 344 -14.23 -2.99 -19.00
CA GLU A 344 -14.92 -4.27 -18.83
C GLU A 344 -14.18 -5.16 -17.83
N LEU A 345 -12.85 -5.22 -17.95
CA LEU A 345 -11.99 -5.97 -17.03
C LEU A 345 -12.02 -5.38 -15.61
N GLU A 346 -12.05 -4.06 -15.48
CA GLU A 346 -12.25 -3.38 -14.21
C GLU A 346 -13.60 -3.74 -13.58
N ALA A 347 -14.68 -3.65 -14.35
CA ALA A 347 -16.02 -4.04 -13.89
C ALA A 347 -16.07 -5.51 -13.47
N ARG A 348 -15.34 -6.39 -14.16
CA ARG A 348 -15.20 -7.81 -13.81
C ARG A 348 -14.52 -7.99 -12.43
N ALA A 349 -13.43 -7.24 -12.14
CA ALA A 349 -12.76 -7.30 -10.84
C ALA A 349 -13.70 -6.93 -9.70
N PHE A 350 -14.43 -5.81 -9.83
CA PHE A 350 -15.44 -5.42 -8.85
C PHE A 350 -16.60 -6.42 -8.74
N GLY A 351 -17.00 -7.02 -9.86
CA GLY A 351 -18.02 -8.08 -9.90
C GLY A 351 -17.61 -9.33 -9.12
N LEU A 352 -16.37 -9.78 -9.26
CA LEU A 352 -15.80 -10.90 -8.52
C LEU A 352 -15.73 -10.61 -7.01
N MET A 353 -15.35 -9.40 -6.61
CA MET A 353 -15.35 -9.00 -5.20
C MET A 353 -16.76 -9.05 -4.61
N ARG A 354 -17.73 -8.51 -5.34
CA ARG A 354 -19.15 -8.58 -4.95
C ARG A 354 -19.62 -10.03 -4.80
N GLN A 355 -19.32 -10.90 -5.75
CA GLN A 355 -19.61 -12.32 -5.67
C GLN A 355 -19.07 -12.95 -4.38
N GLY A 356 -17.81 -12.66 -4.03
CA GLY A 356 -17.19 -13.17 -2.81
C GLY A 356 -17.90 -12.72 -1.55
N LEU A 357 -18.19 -11.43 -1.42
CA LEU A 357 -18.87 -10.88 -0.25
C LEU A 357 -20.31 -11.35 -0.12
N THR A 358 -21.04 -11.52 -1.23
CA THR A 358 -22.44 -11.96 -1.21
C THR A 358 -22.60 -13.48 -1.05
N SER A 359 -21.55 -14.25 -1.29
CA SER A 359 -21.59 -15.72 -1.15
C SER A 359 -21.23 -16.25 0.25
N THR A 360 -20.93 -15.37 1.20
CA THR A 360 -20.45 -15.76 2.54
C THR A 360 -21.50 -16.42 3.41
N MET A 361 -22.78 -16.13 3.17
CA MET A 361 -23.92 -16.63 3.94
C MET A 361 -25.13 -16.86 3.01
N ASP A 362 -26.08 -17.68 3.45
CA ASP A 362 -27.41 -17.73 2.83
C ASP A 362 -28.23 -16.52 3.33
N TYR A 363 -28.44 -15.55 2.47
CA TYR A 363 -29.20 -14.35 2.77
C TYR A 363 -30.70 -14.48 2.51
N ARG A 364 -31.20 -15.64 2.11
CA ARG A 364 -32.63 -15.86 1.87
C ARG A 364 -33.45 -15.73 3.15
N GLN A 365 -34.58 -15.04 3.06
CA GLN A 365 -35.46 -14.72 4.16
C GLN A 365 -36.89 -15.14 3.88
N GLN A 366 -37.66 -15.29 4.96
CA GLN A 366 -39.09 -15.49 4.91
C GLN A 366 -39.77 -14.38 5.73
N PRO A 367 -40.09 -13.23 5.11
CA PRO A 367 -40.74 -12.15 5.82
C PRO A 367 -42.12 -12.53 6.34
N LYS A 368 -42.41 -12.17 7.60
CA LYS A 368 -43.70 -12.34 8.25
C LYS A 368 -44.16 -11.05 8.83
N LEU A 369 -45.39 -10.62 8.56
CA LEU A 369 -45.93 -9.40 9.12
C LEU A 369 -45.94 -9.45 10.65
N SER A 370 -45.25 -8.50 11.30
CA SER A 370 -45.13 -8.49 12.76
C SER A 370 -45.75 -7.26 13.43
N VAL A 371 -46.54 -6.50 12.68
CA VAL A 371 -47.22 -5.28 13.14
C VAL A 371 -48.72 -5.34 12.90
N TYR A 372 -49.49 -4.57 13.64
CA TYR A 372 -50.89 -4.34 13.39
C TYR A 372 -51.13 -3.36 12.25
N ALA A 373 -52.37 -3.33 11.69
CA ALA A 373 -52.70 -2.55 10.51
C ALA A 373 -52.58 -1.01 10.71
N ASP A 374 -52.61 -0.54 11.92
CA ASP A 374 -52.50 0.88 12.33
C ASP A 374 -51.14 1.24 12.90
N GLN A 375 -50.23 0.28 13.06
CA GLN A 375 -48.89 0.53 13.59
C GLN A 375 -47.90 1.04 12.53
N ILE A 376 -47.03 1.91 12.97
CA ILE A 376 -45.90 2.42 12.20
C ILE A 376 -44.60 1.98 12.91
N VAL A 377 -43.70 1.35 12.19
CA VAL A 377 -42.33 1.10 12.65
C VAL A 377 -41.52 2.33 12.33
N TRP A 378 -40.81 2.86 13.33
CA TRP A 378 -39.97 4.03 13.20
C TRP A 378 -38.51 3.70 13.52
N GLY A 379 -37.65 3.75 12.49
CA GLY A 379 -36.22 3.61 12.62
C GLY A 379 -35.52 4.96 12.65
N ARG A 380 -34.55 5.12 13.56
CA ARG A 380 -33.74 6.33 13.71
C ARG A 380 -32.30 5.99 13.92
N SER A 381 -31.40 6.70 13.24
CA SER A 381 -29.96 6.50 13.39
C SER A 381 -29.19 7.79 13.50
N PRO A 382 -28.16 7.82 14.37
CA PRO A 382 -27.12 8.84 14.33
C PRO A 382 -26.30 8.70 13.04
N VAL A 383 -25.38 9.61 12.84
CA VAL A 383 -24.31 9.47 11.83
C VAL A 383 -22.97 9.21 12.53
N ARG A 384 -21.89 9.06 11.76
CA ARG A 384 -20.58 8.71 12.32
C ARG A 384 -19.50 9.71 11.91
N ILE A 385 -18.50 9.87 12.77
CA ILE A 385 -17.20 10.47 12.47
C ILE A 385 -16.14 9.41 12.72
N ASP A 386 -15.36 9.05 11.70
CA ASP A 386 -14.15 8.26 11.84
C ASP A 386 -12.99 9.17 12.24
N ILE A 387 -12.31 8.87 13.34
CA ILE A 387 -11.20 9.70 13.84
C ILE A 387 -9.82 9.06 13.60
N ALA A 388 -9.75 7.74 13.38
CA ALA A 388 -8.55 7.03 12.96
C ALA A 388 -8.88 5.71 12.27
N GLY A 389 -8.02 5.27 11.37
CA GLY A 389 -8.08 3.95 10.74
C GLY A 389 -9.09 3.80 9.60
N GLY A 390 -9.84 4.83 9.24
CA GLY A 390 -10.70 4.80 8.07
C GLY A 390 -9.93 4.36 6.81
N TRP A 391 -10.60 3.70 5.85
CA TRP A 391 -10.07 2.98 4.70
C TRP A 391 -9.55 1.56 4.99
N THR A 392 -9.07 1.24 6.20
CA THR A 392 -8.65 -0.12 6.53
C THR A 392 -9.83 -1.11 6.59
N ASP A 393 -11.04 -0.60 6.70
CA ASP A 393 -12.31 -1.33 6.64
C ASP A 393 -12.76 -1.69 5.22
N THR A 394 -12.12 -1.10 4.20
CA THR A 394 -12.57 -1.20 2.81
C THR A 394 -11.96 -2.43 2.13
N PRO A 395 -12.80 -3.29 1.49
CA PRO A 395 -12.30 -4.36 0.64
C PRO A 395 -11.51 -3.82 -0.58
N PRO A 396 -10.46 -4.51 -1.04
CA PRO A 396 -9.98 -5.83 -0.61
C PRO A 396 -9.05 -5.81 0.61
N TYR A 397 -8.56 -4.64 1.08
CA TYR A 397 -7.62 -4.56 2.19
C TYR A 397 -8.15 -5.26 3.44
N SER A 398 -9.40 -4.97 3.82
CA SER A 398 -10.01 -5.60 5.00
C SER A 398 -10.16 -7.11 4.87
N LEU A 399 -10.29 -7.64 3.63
CA LEU A 399 -10.36 -9.07 3.37
C LEU A 399 -8.99 -9.75 3.51
N MET A 400 -7.91 -9.04 3.18
CA MET A 400 -6.54 -9.55 3.21
C MET A 400 -5.91 -9.42 4.61
N GLU A 401 -6.09 -8.26 5.25
CA GLU A 401 -5.36 -7.87 6.46
C GLU A 401 -6.26 -7.62 7.68
N GLY A 402 -7.58 -7.54 7.48
CA GLY A 402 -8.50 -7.01 8.49
C GLY A 402 -8.36 -5.51 8.67
N GLY A 403 -9.33 -4.89 9.32
CA GLY A 403 -9.38 -3.44 9.53
C GLY A 403 -9.49 -3.04 11.00
N ASN A 404 -8.98 -1.85 11.32
CA ASN A 404 -9.13 -1.19 12.61
C ASN A 404 -9.65 0.23 12.39
N VAL A 405 -10.82 0.57 12.96
CA VAL A 405 -11.37 1.93 12.84
C VAL A 405 -11.87 2.40 14.20
N VAL A 406 -11.43 3.59 14.61
CA VAL A 406 -12.00 4.30 15.76
C VAL A 406 -12.99 5.34 15.26
N ASN A 407 -14.24 5.24 15.70
CA ASN A 407 -15.28 6.18 15.31
C ASN A 407 -16.23 6.58 16.43
N LEU A 408 -16.97 7.65 16.19
CA LEU A 408 -17.97 8.28 17.06
C LEU A 408 -19.34 8.14 16.38
N ALA A 409 -20.35 7.69 17.13
CA ALA A 409 -21.75 7.88 16.73
C ALA A 409 -22.22 9.25 17.23
N ILE A 410 -22.70 10.10 16.33
CA ILE A 410 -23.12 11.47 16.69
C ILE A 410 -24.53 11.79 16.23
N GLU A 411 -25.23 12.55 17.06
CA GLU A 411 -26.48 13.22 16.73
C GLU A 411 -26.21 14.67 16.32
N LEU A 412 -27.04 15.20 15.47
CA LEU A 412 -26.95 16.58 14.98
C LEU A 412 -28.11 17.42 15.51
N ASN A 413 -27.80 18.55 16.11
CA ASN A 413 -28.80 19.45 16.71
C ASN A 413 -29.74 18.72 17.69
N GLY A 414 -29.19 17.76 18.46
CA GLY A 414 -29.91 16.97 19.46
C GLY A 414 -30.86 15.91 18.91
N GLN A 415 -30.76 15.53 17.64
CA GLN A 415 -31.62 14.56 17.00
C GLN A 415 -30.82 13.59 16.10
N PRO A 416 -31.24 12.29 16.03
CA PRO A 416 -30.77 11.37 15.00
C PRO A 416 -31.21 11.89 13.62
N PRO A 417 -30.26 12.18 12.70
CA PRO A 417 -30.59 12.87 11.45
C PRO A 417 -31.17 11.96 10.37
N LEU A 418 -31.09 10.64 10.53
CA LEU A 418 -31.61 9.66 9.58
C LEU A 418 -32.82 8.95 10.18
N GLN A 419 -33.95 8.99 9.46
CA GLN A 419 -35.21 8.45 9.94
C GLN A 419 -35.93 7.69 8.84
N VAL A 420 -36.54 6.58 9.19
CA VAL A 420 -37.30 5.69 8.31
C VAL A 420 -38.60 5.28 8.96
N TYR A 421 -39.70 5.38 8.25
CA TYR A 421 -41.00 4.95 8.67
C TYR A 421 -41.50 3.82 7.77
N VAL A 422 -41.90 2.69 8.33
CA VAL A 422 -42.50 1.56 7.60
C VAL A 422 -43.87 1.28 8.16
N LYS A 423 -44.87 1.22 7.28
CA LYS A 423 -46.26 0.91 7.69
C LYS A 423 -46.96 0.00 6.70
N PRO A 424 -48.01 -0.71 7.13
CA PRO A 424 -48.87 -1.48 6.22
C PRO A 424 -49.61 -0.57 5.23
N SER A 425 -49.86 -1.09 4.04
CA SER A 425 -50.67 -0.46 2.99
C SER A 425 -51.82 -1.35 2.58
N LYS A 426 -53.00 -0.82 2.32
CA LYS A 426 -54.16 -1.57 1.87
C LYS A 426 -53.98 -2.12 0.48
N GLU A 427 -53.14 -1.51 -0.35
CA GLU A 427 -52.84 -1.96 -1.70
C GLU A 427 -51.63 -2.88 -1.70
N TYR A 428 -51.72 -4.06 -2.35
CA TYR A 428 -50.66 -5.04 -2.44
C TYR A 428 -49.54 -4.62 -3.41
N ARG A 429 -48.91 -3.50 -3.06
CA ARG A 429 -47.76 -2.94 -3.76
C ARG A 429 -46.84 -2.28 -2.75
N ILE A 430 -45.64 -1.86 -3.18
CA ILE A 430 -44.68 -1.16 -2.36
C ILE A 430 -44.68 0.32 -2.76
N THR A 431 -44.86 1.21 -1.78
CA THR A 431 -44.78 2.66 -2.01
C THR A 431 -43.57 3.22 -1.28
N LEU A 432 -42.69 3.87 -2.02
CA LEU A 432 -41.46 4.50 -1.51
C LEU A 432 -41.62 6.03 -1.55
N ARG A 433 -41.28 6.71 -0.45
CA ARG A 433 -41.33 8.16 -0.31
C ARG A 433 -40.02 8.69 0.26
N SER A 434 -39.59 9.86 -0.20
CA SER A 434 -38.50 10.64 0.42
C SER A 434 -39.03 12.02 0.76
N ILE A 435 -39.03 12.39 2.04
CA ILE A 435 -39.51 13.67 2.51
C ILE A 435 -38.57 14.80 2.09
N ASP A 436 -37.29 14.60 2.27
CA ASP A 436 -36.22 15.57 1.95
C ASP A 436 -36.09 15.86 0.45
N LEU A 437 -36.37 14.88 -0.41
CA LEU A 437 -36.31 15.02 -1.86
C LEU A 437 -37.66 15.34 -2.50
N GLY A 438 -38.77 15.25 -1.75
CA GLY A 438 -40.12 15.41 -2.25
C GLY A 438 -40.50 14.38 -3.33
N ALA A 439 -39.87 13.19 -3.30
CA ALA A 439 -40.02 12.15 -4.32
C ALA A 439 -40.91 11.00 -3.84
N MET A 440 -41.59 10.35 -4.78
CA MET A 440 -42.39 9.14 -4.54
C MET A 440 -42.27 8.19 -5.72
N GLU A 441 -42.20 6.89 -5.43
CA GLU A 441 -42.20 5.82 -6.43
C GLU A 441 -43.09 4.65 -5.96
N VAL A 442 -43.78 4.02 -6.88
CA VAL A 442 -44.59 2.82 -6.63
C VAL A 442 -43.93 1.66 -7.35
N VAL A 443 -43.75 0.55 -6.65
CA VAL A 443 -43.15 -0.68 -7.14
C VAL A 443 -44.19 -1.80 -7.07
N SER A 444 -44.49 -2.39 -8.20
CA SER A 444 -45.56 -3.40 -8.36
C SER A 444 -45.03 -4.73 -8.86
N THR A 445 -43.81 -4.78 -9.42
CA THR A 445 -43.20 -5.98 -9.97
C THR A 445 -41.83 -6.26 -9.40
N TYR A 446 -41.32 -7.49 -9.59
CA TYR A 446 -39.96 -7.86 -9.19
C TYR A 446 -38.92 -7.12 -10.01
N GLU A 447 -39.17 -6.86 -11.31
CA GLU A 447 -38.27 -6.14 -12.19
C GLU A 447 -38.12 -4.68 -11.73
N GLU A 448 -39.21 -4.01 -11.37
CA GLU A 448 -39.19 -2.67 -10.80
C GLU A 448 -38.44 -2.64 -9.45
N LEU A 449 -38.58 -3.69 -8.63
CA LEU A 449 -37.88 -3.80 -7.36
C LEU A 449 -36.39 -4.06 -7.56
N GLN A 450 -35.99 -4.87 -8.56
CA GLN A 450 -34.62 -5.19 -8.89
C GLN A 450 -33.88 -4.02 -9.57
N ASP A 451 -34.62 -3.05 -10.14
CA ASP A 451 -34.04 -1.85 -10.78
C ASP A 451 -33.50 -0.84 -9.77
N PHE A 452 -32.76 -1.33 -8.74
CA PHE A 452 -32.12 -0.49 -7.73
C PHE A 452 -30.80 0.14 -8.18
N ASN A 453 -30.22 -0.31 -9.30
CA ASN A 453 -28.98 0.25 -9.86
C ASN A 453 -29.22 1.40 -10.88
N LYS A 454 -30.47 1.85 -11.04
CA LYS A 454 -30.81 2.97 -11.91
C LYS A 454 -30.11 4.25 -11.44
N VAL A 455 -29.25 4.78 -12.29
CA VAL A 455 -28.49 6.00 -11.98
C VAL A 455 -29.45 7.17 -11.70
N GLY A 456 -29.24 7.80 -10.55
CA GLY A 456 -30.04 8.96 -10.10
C GLY A 456 -31.38 8.62 -9.42
N SER A 457 -31.70 7.35 -9.21
CA SER A 457 -32.88 6.96 -8.43
C SER A 457 -32.68 7.28 -6.96
N PRO A 458 -33.59 8.02 -6.31
CA PRO A 458 -33.55 8.27 -4.87
C PRO A 458 -33.93 7.04 -4.03
N PHE A 459 -34.42 5.98 -4.68
CA PHE A 459 -34.97 4.79 -4.02
C PHE A 459 -34.14 3.52 -4.19
N SER A 460 -32.89 3.64 -4.67
CA SER A 460 -31.97 2.50 -4.79
C SER A 460 -31.79 1.75 -3.46
N ILE A 461 -31.56 2.49 -2.35
CA ILE A 461 -31.37 1.93 -1.01
C ILE A 461 -32.58 1.16 -0.53
N PRO A 462 -33.82 1.71 -0.44
CA PRO A 462 -34.96 0.98 0.05
C PRO A 462 -35.36 -0.20 -0.87
N LYS A 463 -35.18 -0.10 -2.18
CA LYS A 463 -35.40 -1.24 -3.09
C LYS A 463 -34.44 -2.40 -2.78
N ALA A 464 -33.14 -2.13 -2.69
CA ALA A 464 -32.15 -3.16 -2.36
C ALA A 464 -32.38 -3.75 -0.94
N ALA A 465 -32.82 -2.92 0.02
CA ALA A 465 -33.15 -3.40 1.35
C ALA A 465 -34.38 -4.33 1.37
N LEU A 466 -35.41 -4.03 0.58
CA LEU A 466 -36.59 -4.86 0.42
C LEU A 466 -36.26 -6.20 -0.26
N VAL A 467 -35.36 -6.17 -1.26
CA VAL A 467 -34.81 -7.38 -1.90
C VAL A 467 -34.16 -8.27 -0.85
N LEU A 468 -33.25 -7.72 -0.01
CA LEU A 468 -32.58 -8.45 1.07
C LEU A 468 -33.52 -8.89 2.21
N ALA A 469 -34.63 -8.18 2.41
CA ALA A 469 -35.66 -8.57 3.37
C ALA A 469 -36.51 -9.75 2.88
N GLY A 470 -36.27 -10.26 1.66
CA GLY A 470 -36.90 -11.44 1.11
C GLY A 470 -38.06 -11.17 0.16
N PHE A 471 -38.27 -9.93 -0.30
CA PHE A 471 -39.32 -9.59 -1.29
C PHE A 471 -38.84 -9.72 -2.74
N HIS A 472 -37.83 -10.55 -2.99
CA HIS A 472 -37.39 -10.91 -4.34
C HIS A 472 -37.02 -12.41 -4.39
N PRO A 473 -37.25 -13.12 -5.51
CA PRO A 473 -37.02 -14.58 -5.60
C PRO A 473 -35.60 -15.01 -5.23
N ASP A 474 -34.56 -14.17 -5.50
CA ASP A 474 -33.17 -14.50 -5.21
C ASP A 474 -32.86 -14.52 -3.69
N PHE A 475 -33.64 -13.80 -2.90
CA PHE A 475 -33.47 -13.66 -1.45
C PHE A 475 -34.66 -14.16 -0.66
N SER A 476 -35.65 -14.80 -1.31
CA SER A 476 -36.81 -15.39 -0.66
C SER A 476 -36.61 -16.90 -0.45
N MET A 477 -37.00 -17.40 0.71
CA MET A 477 -37.08 -18.84 0.97
C MET A 477 -38.23 -19.52 0.21
N GLU A 478 -39.27 -18.77 -0.16
CA GLU A 478 -40.42 -19.21 -0.88
C GLU A 478 -40.49 -18.60 -2.28
N ARG A 479 -41.05 -19.29 -3.25
CA ARG A 479 -41.25 -18.79 -4.61
C ARG A 479 -42.68 -18.36 -4.82
N PHE A 480 -42.87 -17.16 -5.35
CA PHE A 480 -44.16 -16.60 -5.71
C PHE A 480 -44.19 -16.24 -7.19
N ALA A 481 -45.38 -16.28 -7.79
CA ALA A 481 -45.53 -15.97 -9.21
C ALA A 481 -45.32 -14.48 -9.54
N SER A 482 -45.56 -13.58 -8.56
CA SER A 482 -45.38 -12.13 -8.70
C SER A 482 -45.17 -11.47 -7.33
N LEU A 483 -44.67 -10.23 -7.32
CA LEU A 483 -44.56 -9.42 -6.10
C LEU A 483 -45.93 -9.21 -5.44
N GLU A 484 -46.99 -8.97 -6.21
CA GLU A 484 -48.35 -8.86 -5.68
C GLU A 484 -48.81 -10.14 -4.96
N THR A 485 -48.53 -11.33 -5.55
CA THR A 485 -48.87 -12.62 -4.92
C THR A 485 -48.09 -12.79 -3.62
N GLN A 486 -46.82 -12.41 -3.59
CA GLN A 486 -46.01 -12.45 -2.37
C GLN A 486 -46.55 -11.50 -1.30
N LEU A 487 -46.91 -10.25 -1.65
CA LEU A 487 -47.50 -9.29 -0.71
C LEU A 487 -48.87 -9.72 -0.17
N LYS A 488 -49.68 -10.42 -0.98
CA LYS A 488 -50.93 -11.04 -0.53
C LYS A 488 -50.66 -12.16 0.48
N ALA A 489 -49.65 -12.99 0.25
CA ALA A 489 -49.24 -14.02 1.20
C ALA A 489 -48.63 -13.41 2.49
N PHE A 490 -47.89 -12.29 2.36
CA PHE A 490 -47.38 -11.53 3.48
C PHE A 490 -48.48 -10.85 4.31
N GLY A 491 -49.64 -10.54 3.69
CA GLY A 491 -50.84 -10.01 4.34
C GLY A 491 -51.11 -8.52 4.12
N THR A 492 -50.19 -7.76 3.53
CA THR A 492 -50.35 -6.33 3.29
C THR A 492 -49.36 -5.82 2.22
N GLY A 493 -49.65 -4.66 1.64
CA GLY A 493 -48.62 -3.86 0.95
C GLY A 493 -47.70 -3.11 1.95
N ILE A 494 -46.70 -2.48 1.44
CA ILE A 494 -45.65 -1.82 2.27
C ILE A 494 -45.49 -0.37 1.85
N GLU A 495 -45.53 0.56 2.80
CA GLU A 495 -45.15 1.94 2.57
C GLU A 495 -43.88 2.24 3.38
N VAL A 496 -42.80 2.67 2.69
CA VAL A 496 -41.52 3.06 3.28
C VAL A 496 -41.30 4.54 3.01
N THR A 497 -41.16 5.33 4.09
CA THR A 497 -40.87 6.76 4.00
C THR A 497 -39.50 7.07 4.61
N LEU A 498 -38.68 7.78 3.86
CA LEU A 498 -37.32 8.17 4.23
C LEU A 498 -37.26 9.65 4.56
N LEU A 499 -36.42 10.00 5.57
CA LEU A 499 -36.02 11.37 5.88
C LEU A 499 -34.50 11.39 6.16
N SER A 500 -33.76 12.15 5.36
CA SER A 500 -32.37 12.49 5.62
C SER A 500 -32.24 13.99 5.91
N ALA A 501 -32.02 14.34 7.18
CA ALA A 501 -31.88 15.74 7.60
C ALA A 501 -30.47 16.33 7.33
N ILE A 502 -29.67 15.65 6.51
CA ILE A 502 -28.31 16.06 6.14
C ILE A 502 -28.10 15.94 4.62
N PRO A 503 -27.30 16.83 4.03
CA PRO A 503 -27.04 16.80 2.60
C PRO A 503 -26.36 15.50 2.13
N ALA A 504 -26.68 15.06 0.92
CA ALA A 504 -25.95 13.98 0.27
C ALA A 504 -24.47 14.38 0.10
N GLY A 505 -23.57 13.40 0.20
CA GLY A 505 -22.11 13.66 0.11
C GLY A 505 -21.54 14.37 1.33
N SER A 506 -22.20 14.27 2.46
CA SER A 506 -21.81 14.91 3.73
C SER A 506 -20.49 14.38 4.34
N GLY A 507 -20.04 13.19 3.95
CA GLY A 507 -18.89 12.50 4.54
C GLY A 507 -19.19 11.78 5.87
N LEU A 508 -20.43 11.83 6.36
CA LEU A 508 -20.83 11.27 7.67
C LEU A 508 -21.39 9.84 7.61
N GLY A 509 -21.14 9.10 6.51
CA GLY A 509 -21.63 7.73 6.32
C GLY A 509 -23.13 7.62 6.02
N THR A 510 -23.73 8.69 5.50
CA THR A 510 -25.19 8.86 5.35
C THR A 510 -25.86 7.72 4.59
N SER A 511 -25.31 7.30 3.43
CA SER A 511 -25.89 6.24 2.58
C SER A 511 -25.97 4.90 3.29
N SER A 512 -24.85 4.44 3.83
CA SER A 512 -24.75 3.13 4.48
C SER A 512 -25.55 3.09 5.79
N ILE A 513 -25.55 4.18 6.54
CA ILE A 513 -26.35 4.27 7.78
C ILE A 513 -27.84 4.34 7.47
N LEU A 514 -28.25 5.07 6.42
CA LEU A 514 -29.64 5.06 5.96
C LEU A 514 -30.06 3.66 5.53
N ALA A 515 -29.19 2.93 4.78
CA ALA A 515 -29.45 1.54 4.41
C ALA A 515 -29.63 0.64 5.65
N ALA A 516 -28.75 0.78 6.64
CA ALA A 516 -28.88 0.08 7.92
C ALA A 516 -30.18 0.44 8.66
N THR A 517 -30.61 1.70 8.61
CA THR A 517 -31.86 2.15 9.24
C THR A 517 -33.07 1.55 8.54
N VAL A 518 -33.09 1.49 7.21
CA VAL A 518 -34.15 0.82 6.43
C VAL A 518 -34.19 -0.67 6.76
N LEU A 519 -33.03 -1.35 6.75
CA LEU A 519 -32.95 -2.78 7.10
C LEU A 519 -33.42 -3.04 8.53
N GLY A 520 -33.05 -2.17 9.48
CA GLY A 520 -33.49 -2.25 10.87
C GLY A 520 -35.02 -2.08 11.00
N ALA A 521 -35.61 -1.11 10.31
CA ALA A 521 -37.06 -0.93 10.29
C ALA A 521 -37.80 -2.10 9.62
N LEU A 522 -37.28 -2.61 8.51
CA LEU A 522 -37.82 -3.80 7.83
C LEU A 522 -37.64 -5.07 8.68
N ASN A 523 -36.51 -5.20 9.40
CA ASN A 523 -36.29 -6.30 10.33
C ASN A 523 -37.42 -6.42 11.36
N ASP A 524 -37.79 -5.29 11.96
CA ASP A 524 -38.89 -5.25 12.91
C ASP A 524 -40.27 -5.44 12.27
N PHE A 525 -40.50 -4.75 11.13
CA PHE A 525 -41.78 -4.84 10.39
C PHE A 525 -42.06 -6.22 9.83
N CYS A 526 -41.03 -6.92 9.37
CA CYS A 526 -41.11 -8.24 8.71
C CYS A 526 -40.74 -9.39 9.64
N GLY A 527 -40.45 -9.18 10.92
CA GLY A 527 -40.17 -10.22 11.90
C GLY A 527 -38.92 -11.07 11.52
N LEU A 528 -37.85 -10.45 11.02
CA LEU A 528 -36.69 -11.18 10.48
C LEU A 528 -35.67 -11.60 11.56
N ASN A 529 -35.79 -11.03 12.77
CA ASN A 529 -34.99 -11.36 13.96
C ASN A 529 -33.46 -11.19 13.78
N TRP A 530 -33.04 -10.18 13.03
CA TRP A 530 -31.63 -9.80 12.92
C TRP A 530 -31.24 -8.97 14.15
N ASP A 531 -30.08 -9.25 14.70
CA ASP A 531 -29.44 -8.37 15.68
C ASP A 531 -28.70 -7.19 14.99
N LYS A 532 -28.11 -6.29 15.76
CA LYS A 532 -27.37 -5.14 15.21
C LYS A 532 -26.17 -5.56 14.34
N GLN A 533 -25.53 -6.69 14.66
CA GLN A 533 -24.44 -7.23 13.83
C GLN A 533 -24.98 -7.75 12.50
N GLY A 534 -26.06 -8.51 12.52
CA GLY A 534 -26.73 -9.01 11.33
C GLY A 534 -27.27 -7.89 10.41
N ILE A 535 -27.71 -6.75 10.96
CA ILE A 535 -28.08 -5.57 10.17
C ILE A 535 -26.83 -4.97 9.51
N GLY A 536 -25.72 -4.84 10.24
CA GLY A 536 -24.48 -4.31 9.72
C GLY A 536 -23.91 -5.16 8.58
N SER A 537 -23.89 -6.50 8.72
CA SER A 537 -23.41 -7.43 7.69
C SER A 537 -24.29 -7.37 6.42
N ARG A 538 -25.63 -7.29 6.58
CA ARG A 538 -26.54 -7.14 5.43
C ARG A 538 -26.41 -5.78 4.75
N THR A 539 -26.07 -4.75 5.51
CA THR A 539 -25.77 -3.43 4.93
C THR A 539 -24.53 -3.49 4.05
N LEU A 540 -23.48 -4.22 4.45
CA LEU A 540 -22.31 -4.41 3.61
C LEU A 540 -22.68 -5.10 2.28
N VAL A 541 -23.55 -6.12 2.33
CA VAL A 541 -24.07 -6.79 1.13
C VAL A 541 -24.90 -5.83 0.28
N LEU A 542 -25.75 -5.02 0.89
CA LEU A 542 -26.55 -4.01 0.19
C LEU A 542 -25.66 -3.00 -0.56
N GLU A 543 -24.60 -2.54 0.06
CA GLU A 543 -23.60 -1.65 -0.58
C GLU A 543 -22.95 -2.32 -1.80
N GLN A 544 -22.67 -3.61 -1.73
CA GLN A 544 -22.13 -4.37 -2.87
C GLN A 544 -23.19 -4.53 -3.99
N LEU A 545 -24.44 -4.73 -3.66
CA LEU A 545 -25.54 -4.78 -4.64
C LEU A 545 -25.70 -3.44 -5.37
N LEU A 546 -25.53 -2.32 -4.67
CA LEU A 546 -25.56 -0.97 -5.24
C LEU A 546 -24.27 -0.56 -5.97
N THR A 547 -23.27 -1.44 -6.06
CA THR A 547 -21.97 -1.16 -6.71
C THR A 547 -21.20 0.02 -6.11
N THR A 548 -21.40 0.33 -4.83
CA THR A 548 -20.71 1.43 -4.17
C THR A 548 -19.31 1.05 -3.70
N GLY A 549 -19.06 -0.24 -3.42
CA GLY A 549 -17.75 -0.76 -3.03
C GLY A 549 -17.27 -0.29 -1.65
N GLY A 550 -18.16 0.24 -0.81
CA GLY A 550 -17.85 0.76 0.51
C GLY A 550 -17.37 -0.31 1.50
N GLY A 551 -16.71 0.13 2.57
CA GLY A 551 -16.33 -0.70 3.71
C GLY A 551 -17.45 -0.88 4.72
N TRP A 552 -17.10 -1.40 5.89
CA TRP A 552 -18.08 -1.68 6.95
C TRP A 552 -18.16 -0.59 8.03
N GLN A 553 -17.26 0.39 8.07
CA GLN A 553 -17.21 1.37 9.17
C GLN A 553 -18.46 2.23 9.29
N ASP A 554 -19.10 2.57 8.20
CA ASP A 554 -20.20 3.52 8.16
C ASP A 554 -21.43 2.98 8.89
N GLN A 555 -21.92 1.83 8.45
CA GLN A 555 -23.09 1.21 9.05
C GLN A 555 -22.87 0.81 10.52
N TYR A 556 -21.73 0.21 10.85
CA TYR A 556 -21.45 -0.13 12.25
C TYR A 556 -21.20 1.12 13.10
N GLY A 557 -20.66 2.20 12.48
CA GLY A 557 -20.49 3.49 13.12
C GLY A 557 -21.81 4.13 13.58
N GLY A 558 -22.86 4.03 12.76
CA GLY A 558 -24.18 4.56 13.06
C GLY A 558 -25.11 3.59 13.81
N VAL A 559 -25.04 2.29 13.50
CA VAL A 559 -25.86 1.26 14.17
C VAL A 559 -25.48 1.11 15.64
N LEU A 560 -24.19 1.21 15.96
CA LEU A 560 -23.65 1.08 17.32
C LEU A 560 -23.40 2.46 17.92
N HIS A 561 -23.67 2.62 19.20
CA HIS A 561 -23.56 3.89 19.93
C HIS A 561 -22.12 4.26 20.33
N GLY A 562 -21.95 5.49 20.78
CA GLY A 562 -20.79 5.97 21.55
C GLY A 562 -19.48 6.05 20.77
N VAL A 563 -18.39 6.05 21.55
CA VAL A 563 -17.01 6.00 21.05
C VAL A 563 -16.57 4.55 21.02
N LYS A 564 -15.99 4.09 19.90
CA LYS A 564 -15.67 2.67 19.75
C LYS A 564 -14.54 2.41 18.78
N LEU A 565 -13.77 1.34 19.07
CA LEU A 565 -12.88 0.70 18.16
C LEU A 565 -13.59 -0.50 17.51
N LEU A 566 -13.64 -0.53 16.20
CA LEU A 566 -14.15 -1.61 15.36
C LEU A 566 -12.97 -2.34 14.74
N GLN A 567 -12.93 -3.68 14.84
CA GLN A 567 -11.83 -4.50 14.35
C GLN A 567 -12.34 -5.74 13.62
N THR A 568 -11.86 -5.98 12.40
CA THR A 568 -12.08 -7.24 11.68
C THR A 568 -10.81 -8.06 11.56
N GLN A 569 -10.98 -9.36 11.33
CA GLN A 569 -9.93 -10.28 10.92
C GLN A 569 -9.93 -10.45 9.40
N PRO A 570 -8.81 -10.89 8.79
CA PRO A 570 -8.80 -11.30 7.38
C PRO A 570 -9.86 -12.34 7.06
N GLY A 571 -10.43 -12.28 5.87
CA GLY A 571 -11.42 -13.23 5.36
C GLY A 571 -12.63 -12.56 4.74
N TRP A 572 -13.43 -13.33 4.02
CA TRP A 572 -14.64 -12.85 3.33
C TRP A 572 -15.78 -12.46 4.29
N HIS A 573 -15.83 -13.07 5.45
CA HIS A 573 -16.82 -12.74 6.49
C HIS A 573 -16.33 -11.55 7.31
N GLN A 574 -16.89 -10.37 7.02
CA GLN A 574 -16.48 -9.10 7.63
C GLN A 574 -17.48 -8.69 8.73
N GLU A 575 -17.25 -9.17 9.93
CA GLU A 575 -18.03 -8.84 11.12
C GLU A 575 -17.14 -8.21 12.19
N PRO A 576 -17.21 -6.87 12.39
CA PRO A 576 -16.33 -6.20 13.33
C PRO A 576 -16.59 -6.57 14.78
N LYS A 577 -15.52 -6.90 15.50
CA LYS A 577 -15.53 -6.91 16.97
C LYS A 577 -15.50 -5.50 17.47
N VAL A 578 -16.34 -5.21 18.47
CA VAL A 578 -16.53 -3.86 19.01
C VAL A 578 -15.88 -3.75 20.38
N ARG A 579 -15.08 -2.70 20.58
CA ARG A 579 -14.58 -2.30 21.88
C ARG A 579 -15.04 -0.87 22.14
N TRP A 580 -15.97 -0.70 23.08
CA TRP A 580 -16.40 0.63 23.51
C TRP A 580 -15.31 1.31 24.30
N LEU A 581 -15.17 2.61 24.10
CA LEU A 581 -14.17 3.48 24.68
C LEU A 581 -14.82 4.48 25.64
N PRO A 582 -14.06 5.01 26.61
CA PRO A 582 -14.54 6.13 27.45
C PRO A 582 -14.95 7.32 26.57
N ASP A 583 -16.02 7.97 26.96
CA ASP A 583 -16.56 9.14 26.24
C ASP A 583 -16.20 10.48 26.89
N TYR A 584 -15.45 10.47 27.99
CA TYR A 584 -15.08 11.64 28.77
C TYR A 584 -14.51 12.80 27.94
N LEU A 585 -13.58 12.48 27.00
CA LEU A 585 -12.98 13.49 26.12
C LEU A 585 -13.98 14.18 25.19
N PHE A 586 -15.17 13.60 24.99
CA PHE A 586 -16.19 14.11 24.05
C PHE A 586 -17.43 14.68 24.75
N THR A 587 -17.65 14.32 26.02
CA THR A 587 -18.89 14.63 26.76
C THR A 587 -18.69 15.56 27.94
N SER A 588 -17.51 15.61 28.54
CA SER A 588 -17.20 16.45 29.68
C SER A 588 -17.35 17.95 29.38
N ASP A 589 -17.73 18.75 30.36
CA ASP A 589 -17.84 20.21 30.17
C ASP A 589 -16.52 20.89 29.81
N GLU A 590 -15.40 20.27 30.14
CA GLU A 590 -14.05 20.74 29.84
C GLU A 590 -13.75 20.66 28.33
N TYR A 591 -14.05 19.50 27.71
CA TYR A 591 -13.63 19.23 26.33
C TYR A 591 -14.75 19.32 25.30
N ARG A 592 -16.01 19.13 25.69
CA ARG A 592 -17.17 19.12 24.78
C ARG A 592 -17.21 20.33 23.86
N LYS A 593 -16.86 21.51 24.37
CA LYS A 593 -16.90 22.78 23.63
C LYS A 593 -15.79 22.90 22.60
N CYS A 594 -14.74 22.09 22.73
CA CYS A 594 -13.60 22.08 21.80
C CYS A 594 -13.88 21.28 20.53
N HIS A 595 -14.90 20.41 20.53
CA HIS A 595 -15.31 19.65 19.35
C HIS A 595 -16.27 20.45 18.49
N LEU A 596 -15.87 20.76 17.27
CA LEU A 596 -16.62 21.57 16.33
C LEU A 596 -16.93 20.80 15.07
N LEU A 597 -18.14 20.94 14.56
CA LEU A 597 -18.57 20.38 13.29
C LEU A 597 -19.06 21.50 12.37
N TYR A 598 -18.45 21.63 11.19
CA TYR A 598 -18.76 22.69 10.24
C TYR A 598 -19.10 22.10 8.87
N TYR A 599 -20.29 22.38 8.38
CA TYR A 599 -20.66 22.04 7.02
C TYR A 599 -20.03 23.06 6.07
N THR A 600 -19.14 22.60 5.20
CA THR A 600 -18.36 23.46 4.29
C THR A 600 -19.18 24.00 3.13
N GLY A 601 -20.33 23.39 2.81
CA GLY A 601 -21.11 23.70 1.62
C GLY A 601 -20.43 23.30 0.31
N ILE A 602 -19.27 22.63 0.40
CA ILE A 602 -18.51 22.09 -0.73
C ILE A 602 -18.91 20.62 -0.87
N THR A 603 -19.35 20.23 -2.05
CA THR A 603 -19.71 18.84 -2.34
C THR A 603 -18.88 18.33 -3.52
N ARG A 604 -18.26 17.18 -3.34
CA ARG A 604 -17.59 16.44 -4.40
C ARG A 604 -18.11 15.00 -4.40
N THR A 605 -18.11 14.38 -5.57
CA THR A 605 -18.51 12.98 -5.70
C THR A 605 -17.41 12.08 -5.11
N ALA A 606 -17.63 11.52 -3.93
CA ALA A 606 -16.69 10.59 -3.26
C ALA A 606 -16.41 9.30 -4.08
N LYS A 607 -17.30 8.98 -5.04
CA LYS A 607 -17.22 7.74 -5.86
C LYS A 607 -15.91 7.60 -6.63
N GLY A 608 -15.33 8.69 -7.13
CA GLY A 608 -14.04 8.65 -7.87
C GLY A 608 -12.86 8.33 -6.96
N ILE A 609 -12.82 8.94 -5.76
CA ILE A 609 -11.76 8.72 -4.76
C ILE A 609 -11.75 7.25 -4.31
N LEU A 610 -12.93 6.71 -3.96
CA LEU A 610 -13.08 5.33 -3.53
C LEU A 610 -12.58 4.35 -4.60
N ALA A 611 -12.98 4.56 -5.86
CA ALA A 611 -12.58 3.66 -6.96
C ALA A 611 -11.07 3.62 -7.15
N GLU A 612 -10.38 4.77 -7.13
CA GLU A 612 -8.92 4.84 -7.33
C GLU A 612 -8.15 4.17 -6.19
N ILE A 613 -8.57 4.39 -4.94
CA ILE A 613 -7.93 3.74 -3.78
C ILE A 613 -8.12 2.22 -3.85
N VAL A 614 -9.33 1.75 -4.15
CA VAL A 614 -9.63 0.30 -4.27
C VAL A 614 -8.87 -0.33 -5.43
N LYS A 615 -8.70 0.35 -6.57
CA LYS A 615 -7.82 -0.11 -7.67
C LYS A 615 -6.38 -0.29 -7.20
N GLY A 616 -5.84 0.67 -6.44
CA GLY A 616 -4.51 0.56 -5.85
C GLY A 616 -4.36 -0.66 -4.94
N MET A 617 -5.39 -0.95 -4.15
CA MET A 617 -5.42 -2.16 -3.30
C MET A 617 -5.45 -3.46 -4.13
N PHE A 618 -6.27 -3.53 -5.20
CA PHE A 618 -6.32 -4.70 -6.08
C PHE A 618 -5.00 -4.96 -6.80
N LEU A 619 -4.26 -3.90 -7.10
CA LEU A 619 -2.96 -3.97 -7.76
C LEU A 619 -1.80 -4.21 -6.78
N ASN A 620 -2.08 -4.47 -5.51
CA ASN A 620 -1.05 -4.59 -4.46
C ASN A 620 -0.05 -3.43 -4.45
N SER A 621 -0.52 -2.21 -4.75
CA SER A 621 0.35 -1.04 -4.78
C SER A 621 1.05 -0.87 -3.43
N ASN A 622 2.36 -0.96 -3.42
CA ASN A 622 3.18 -0.84 -2.22
C ASN A 622 2.89 0.46 -1.45
N ARG A 623 2.68 1.57 -2.18
CA ARG A 623 2.34 2.87 -1.58
C ARG A 623 1.02 2.79 -0.80
N HIS A 624 -0.04 2.22 -1.39
CA HIS A 624 -1.35 2.14 -0.76
C HIS A 624 -1.36 1.15 0.41
N LEU A 625 -0.81 -0.05 0.22
CA LEU A 625 -0.83 -1.09 1.26
C LEU A 625 -0.01 -0.69 2.48
N HIS A 626 1.19 -0.13 2.29
CA HIS A 626 2.03 0.34 3.38
C HIS A 626 1.37 1.48 4.19
N LEU A 627 0.72 2.42 3.49
CA LEU A 627 0.00 3.51 4.15
C LEU A 627 -1.21 2.99 4.94
N LEU A 628 -1.97 2.04 4.40
CA LEU A 628 -3.09 1.41 5.09
C LEU A 628 -2.65 0.64 6.33
N GLU A 629 -1.51 -0.05 6.27
CA GLU A 629 -0.91 -0.70 7.45
C GLU A 629 -0.55 0.33 8.54
N GLN A 630 0.06 1.45 8.17
CA GLN A 630 0.31 2.56 9.09
C GLN A 630 -0.99 3.12 9.68
N MET A 631 -2.05 3.28 8.87
CA MET A 631 -3.35 3.74 9.34
C MET A 631 -4.01 2.75 10.30
N LYS A 632 -3.84 1.46 10.06
CA LYS A 632 -4.33 0.39 10.93
C LYS A 632 -3.63 0.42 12.31
N GLY A 633 -2.31 0.60 12.34
CA GLY A 633 -1.53 0.81 13.57
C GLY A 633 -1.91 2.10 14.28
N HIS A 634 -2.08 3.19 13.52
CA HIS A 634 -2.50 4.49 14.03
C HIS A 634 -3.87 4.46 14.74
N ALA A 635 -4.80 3.59 14.31
CA ALA A 635 -6.05 3.38 15.03
C ALA A 635 -5.84 2.84 16.45
N MET A 636 -4.78 2.06 16.67
CA MET A 636 -4.42 1.59 18.01
C MET A 636 -3.77 2.68 18.85
N ASP A 637 -2.95 3.57 18.24
CA ASP A 637 -2.43 4.76 18.94
C ASP A 637 -3.58 5.64 19.43
N MET A 638 -4.61 5.84 18.60
CA MET A 638 -5.82 6.59 18.94
C MET A 638 -6.60 5.92 20.07
N TYR A 639 -6.77 4.60 19.99
CA TYR A 639 -7.41 3.81 21.04
C TYR A 639 -6.72 4.01 22.40
N ASP A 640 -5.40 3.94 22.44
CA ASP A 640 -4.61 4.12 23.65
C ASP A 640 -4.68 5.56 24.19
N ALA A 641 -4.68 6.58 23.32
CA ALA A 641 -4.81 7.98 23.72
C ALA A 641 -6.17 8.26 24.41
N ILE A 642 -7.26 7.72 23.83
CA ILE A 642 -8.60 7.85 24.41
C ILE A 642 -8.71 7.13 25.77
N LEU A 643 -8.14 5.92 25.90
CA LEU A 643 -8.12 5.19 27.17
C LEU A 643 -7.38 5.95 28.28
N ARG A 644 -6.34 6.69 27.93
CA ARG A 644 -5.59 7.53 28.87
C ARG A 644 -6.24 8.88 29.15
N ASN A 645 -7.36 9.19 28.51
CA ASN A 645 -7.99 10.50 28.52
C ASN A 645 -7.05 11.63 28.08
N ASP A 646 -6.17 11.38 27.12
CA ASP A 646 -5.19 12.34 26.62
C ASP A 646 -5.81 13.16 25.48
N PHE A 647 -6.35 14.33 25.82
CA PHE A 647 -7.04 15.21 24.86
C PHE A 647 -6.09 15.78 23.81
N GLU A 648 -4.90 16.23 24.22
CA GLU A 648 -3.94 16.83 23.29
C GLU A 648 -3.43 15.79 22.28
N GLU A 649 -3.08 14.60 22.76
CA GLU A 649 -2.65 13.51 21.90
C GLU A 649 -3.76 13.05 20.95
N THR A 650 -5.01 12.93 21.45
CA THR A 650 -6.16 12.59 20.61
C THR A 650 -6.32 13.61 19.47
N GLY A 651 -6.22 14.90 19.76
CA GLY A 651 -6.27 15.96 18.74
C GLY A 651 -5.12 15.87 17.73
N ARG A 652 -3.89 15.63 18.19
CA ARG A 652 -2.71 15.44 17.34
C ARG A 652 -2.85 14.22 16.43
N LEU A 653 -3.40 13.13 16.93
CA LEU A 653 -3.64 11.90 16.17
C LEU A 653 -4.75 12.11 15.11
N ILE A 654 -5.77 12.93 15.36
CA ILE A 654 -6.76 13.33 14.33
C ILE A 654 -6.06 14.09 13.18
N ARG A 655 -5.13 14.99 13.48
CA ARG A 655 -4.32 15.68 12.49
C ARG A 655 -3.45 14.70 11.67
N LYS A 656 -2.87 13.67 12.31
CA LYS A 656 -2.12 12.61 11.64
C LYS A 656 -3.02 11.81 10.69
N THR A 657 -4.25 11.45 11.13
CA THR A 657 -5.26 10.81 10.27
C THR A 657 -5.54 11.64 9.02
N TRP A 658 -5.71 12.96 9.18
CA TRP A 658 -5.97 13.85 8.04
C TRP A 658 -4.81 13.87 7.03
N LYS A 659 -3.57 13.88 7.51
CA LYS A 659 -2.39 13.77 6.64
C LYS A 659 -2.31 12.43 5.92
N GLN A 660 -2.61 11.33 6.61
CA GLN A 660 -2.65 9.99 6.00
C GLN A 660 -3.70 9.89 4.90
N ASN A 661 -4.90 10.44 5.11
CA ASN A 661 -5.96 10.45 4.11
C ASN A 661 -5.54 11.22 2.84
N GLN A 662 -4.84 12.36 2.99
CA GLN A 662 -4.32 13.14 1.87
C GLN A 662 -3.19 12.42 1.11
N LEU A 663 -2.36 11.62 1.81
CA LEU A 663 -1.33 10.80 1.18
C LEU A 663 -1.94 9.63 0.38
N LEU A 664 -3.10 9.15 0.82
CA LEU A 664 -3.81 8.06 0.14
C LEU A 664 -4.44 8.53 -1.19
N ASP A 665 -5.07 9.70 -1.18
CA ASP A 665 -5.66 10.33 -2.37
C ASP A 665 -5.61 11.86 -2.27
N GLU A 666 -5.05 12.50 -3.29
CA GLU A 666 -4.92 13.97 -3.37
C GLU A 666 -6.27 14.69 -3.43
N GLY A 667 -7.29 14.03 -3.96
CA GLY A 667 -8.64 14.56 -4.03
C GLY A 667 -9.36 14.68 -2.69
N THR A 668 -8.81 14.06 -1.64
CA THR A 668 -9.34 14.11 -0.28
C THR A 668 -9.41 15.55 0.26
N ASN A 669 -8.41 16.40 -0.07
CA ASN A 669 -8.33 17.79 0.41
C ASN A 669 -8.40 18.80 -0.75
N PRO A 670 -9.59 19.21 -1.18
CA PRO A 670 -9.73 20.23 -2.22
C PRO A 670 -9.15 21.59 -1.78
N ALA A 671 -8.67 22.39 -2.72
CA ALA A 671 -8.08 23.71 -2.45
C ALA A 671 -8.99 24.63 -1.61
N ALA A 672 -10.31 24.57 -1.81
CA ALA A 672 -11.27 25.35 -1.01
C ALA A 672 -11.32 24.91 0.47
N VAL A 673 -11.13 23.61 0.76
CA VAL A 673 -11.03 23.09 2.14
C VAL A 673 -9.68 23.44 2.73
N GLN A 674 -8.60 23.31 1.95
CA GLN A 674 -7.27 23.71 2.37
C GLN A 674 -7.24 25.18 2.82
N ALA A 675 -7.82 26.08 2.04
CA ALA A 675 -7.92 27.50 2.38
C ALA A 675 -8.71 27.78 3.68
N LEU A 676 -9.73 26.95 4.00
CA LEU A 676 -10.44 27.04 5.28
C LEU A 676 -9.57 26.60 6.45
N THR A 677 -8.90 25.46 6.30
CA THR A 677 -8.08 24.87 7.38
C THR A 677 -6.85 25.70 7.69
N GLU A 678 -6.23 26.36 6.71
CA GLU A 678 -5.10 27.28 6.90
C GLU A 678 -5.41 28.45 7.81
N ARG A 679 -6.67 28.95 7.82
CA ARG A 679 -7.11 30.09 8.68
C ARG A 679 -7.24 29.74 10.14
N ILE A 680 -7.37 28.47 10.46
CA ILE A 680 -7.66 27.97 11.82
C ILE A 680 -6.61 26.98 12.32
N ASP A 681 -5.56 26.72 11.55
CA ASP A 681 -4.55 25.70 11.85
C ASP A 681 -3.89 25.92 13.21
N ASP A 682 -3.56 27.17 13.54
CA ASP A 682 -2.93 27.57 14.79
C ASP A 682 -3.88 27.50 16.01
N LEU A 683 -5.20 27.37 15.79
CA LEU A 683 -6.22 27.25 16.82
C LEU A 683 -6.66 25.81 17.09
N CYS A 684 -6.29 24.87 16.22
CA CYS A 684 -6.69 23.47 16.30
C CYS A 684 -5.56 22.56 16.78
N LEU A 685 -5.86 21.57 17.61
CA LEU A 685 -5.02 20.39 17.83
C LEU A 685 -5.05 19.49 16.57
N GLY A 686 -6.22 19.29 16.00
CA GLY A 686 -6.42 18.54 14.78
C GLY A 686 -7.77 18.81 14.12
N TYR A 687 -7.86 18.45 12.88
CA TYR A 687 -9.10 18.51 12.07
C TYR A 687 -9.05 17.51 10.93
N LYS A 688 -10.19 17.14 10.40
CA LYS A 688 -10.31 16.29 9.20
C LYS A 688 -11.70 16.39 8.56
N LEU A 689 -11.79 16.01 7.29
CA LEU A 689 -13.05 15.63 6.68
C LEU A 689 -13.33 14.16 6.99
N PRO A 690 -14.46 13.76 7.58
CA PRO A 690 -14.84 12.38 7.79
C PRO A 690 -15.05 11.60 6.47
N GLY A 691 -14.84 10.29 6.51
CA GLY A 691 -14.98 9.40 5.36
C GLY A 691 -13.92 9.64 4.29
N ALA A 692 -14.33 9.61 3.03
CA ALA A 692 -13.43 9.77 1.87
C ALA A 692 -12.88 11.20 1.69
N GLY A 693 -13.42 12.19 2.39
CA GLY A 693 -13.04 13.58 2.21
C GLY A 693 -13.66 14.20 0.97
N GLY A 694 -12.96 15.18 0.39
CA GLY A 694 -13.39 15.89 -0.83
C GLY A 694 -14.48 16.97 -0.60
N GLY A 695 -14.97 17.14 0.62
CA GLY A 695 -16.01 18.10 1.00
C GLY A 695 -16.92 17.60 2.12
N GLY A 696 -18.09 18.18 2.26
CA GLY A 696 -19.05 17.84 3.29
C GLY A 696 -18.77 18.53 4.62
N TYR A 697 -18.68 17.76 5.71
CA TYR A 697 -18.41 18.29 7.04
C TYR A 697 -16.91 18.31 7.36
N LEU A 698 -16.46 19.36 8.02
CA LEU A 698 -15.13 19.48 8.63
C LEU A 698 -15.29 19.30 10.15
N TYR A 699 -14.69 18.27 10.68
CA TYR A 699 -14.59 18.03 12.12
C TYR A 699 -13.27 18.61 12.63
N MET A 700 -13.35 19.38 13.73
CA MET A 700 -12.21 20.09 14.32
C MET A 700 -12.16 19.86 15.82
N VAL A 701 -10.96 19.78 16.37
CA VAL A 701 -10.67 19.77 17.79
C VAL A 701 -9.85 21.02 18.09
N ALA A 702 -10.47 22.00 18.71
CA ALA A 702 -9.83 23.23 19.15
C ALA A 702 -8.87 22.97 20.32
N LYS A 703 -7.83 23.78 20.46
CA LYS A 703 -6.86 23.70 21.57
C LYS A 703 -7.50 23.88 22.95
N ASP A 704 -8.47 24.77 23.03
CA ASP A 704 -9.20 25.12 24.22
C ASP A 704 -10.56 25.77 23.85
N PRO A 705 -11.45 26.05 24.82
CA PRO A 705 -12.75 26.70 24.57
C PRO A 705 -12.64 28.10 23.94
N ASP A 706 -11.60 28.87 24.24
CA ASP A 706 -11.41 30.22 23.68
C ASP A 706 -10.99 30.13 22.20
N ALA A 707 -10.13 29.17 21.87
CA ALA A 707 -9.81 28.84 20.47
C ALA A 707 -11.07 28.41 19.71
N ALA A 708 -11.94 27.61 20.30
CA ALA A 708 -13.21 27.20 19.70
C ALA A 708 -14.12 28.39 19.36
N VAL A 709 -14.22 29.38 20.26
CA VAL A 709 -14.97 30.62 20.01
C VAL A 709 -14.36 31.42 18.86
N ARG A 710 -13.03 31.51 18.80
CA ARG A 710 -12.32 32.20 17.71
C ARG A 710 -12.53 31.51 16.37
N ILE A 711 -12.45 30.17 16.32
CA ILE A 711 -12.72 29.38 15.10
C ILE A 711 -14.15 29.65 14.61
N ARG A 712 -15.15 29.61 15.52
CA ARG A 712 -16.54 29.91 15.16
C ARG A 712 -16.69 31.31 14.56
N ARG A 713 -16.04 32.32 15.14
CA ARG A 713 -16.06 33.68 14.61
C ARG A 713 -15.46 33.74 13.20
N ILE A 714 -14.22 33.24 13.00
CA ILE A 714 -13.52 33.26 11.72
C ILE A 714 -14.36 32.61 10.62
N LEU A 715 -14.79 31.36 10.83
CA LEU A 715 -15.54 30.62 9.81
C LEU A 715 -16.99 31.07 9.62
N THR A 716 -17.54 31.92 10.54
CA THR A 716 -18.85 32.55 10.35
C THR A 716 -18.73 33.86 9.58
N GLU A 717 -17.70 34.67 9.84
CA GLU A 717 -17.47 35.95 9.17
C GLU A 717 -16.94 35.71 7.73
N GLU A 718 -16.10 34.70 7.52
CA GLU A 718 -15.45 34.39 6.25
C GLU A 718 -15.96 33.07 5.64
N ARG A 719 -17.27 32.96 5.43
CA ARG A 719 -17.89 31.75 4.87
C ARG A 719 -17.40 31.50 3.43
N PRO A 720 -17.08 30.24 3.06
CA PRO A 720 -16.72 29.91 1.69
C PRO A 720 -17.90 30.01 0.70
N ASN A 721 -19.13 29.90 1.20
CA ASN A 721 -20.38 29.98 0.45
C ASN A 721 -21.58 30.16 1.41
N GLU A 722 -22.76 30.44 0.87
CA GLU A 722 -23.99 30.68 1.65
C GLU A 722 -24.51 29.46 2.43
N ARG A 723 -24.11 28.25 2.02
CA ARG A 723 -24.53 26.99 2.66
C ARG A 723 -23.68 26.62 3.86
N ALA A 724 -22.49 27.19 3.97
CA ALA A 724 -21.54 26.87 5.02
C ALA A 724 -22.02 27.34 6.39
N ARG A 725 -21.96 26.45 7.39
CA ARG A 725 -22.45 26.71 8.74
C ARG A 725 -21.96 25.73 9.79
N PHE A 726 -21.89 26.16 11.03
CA PHE A 726 -21.71 25.25 12.15
C PHE A 726 -22.99 24.43 12.42
N VAL A 727 -22.78 23.19 12.83
CA VAL A 727 -23.86 22.29 13.28
C VAL A 727 -23.47 21.77 14.67
N GLU A 728 -24.40 21.76 15.59
CA GLU A 728 -24.15 21.19 16.90
C GLU A 728 -24.11 19.68 16.81
N MET A 729 -23.11 19.10 17.47
CA MET A 729 -22.94 17.65 17.54
C MET A 729 -22.93 17.19 19.00
N SER A 730 -23.49 16.03 19.23
CA SER A 730 -23.43 15.32 20.51
C SER A 730 -23.22 13.81 20.26
N LEU A 731 -22.59 13.12 21.20
CA LEU A 731 -22.50 11.67 21.10
C LEU A 731 -23.89 11.02 21.20
N SER A 732 -24.17 10.07 20.33
CA SER A 732 -25.35 9.21 20.48
C SER A 732 -25.04 8.08 21.44
N ASN A 733 -25.87 7.90 22.44
CA ASN A 733 -25.77 6.82 23.42
C ASN A 733 -26.66 5.61 23.10
N LYS A 734 -27.36 5.62 21.97
CA LYS A 734 -28.31 4.59 21.56
C LYS A 734 -27.95 3.89 20.24
N GLY A 735 -27.35 4.61 19.29
CA GLY A 735 -27.14 4.13 17.94
C GLY A 735 -28.46 3.97 17.18
N LEU A 736 -28.60 2.92 16.37
CA LEU A 736 -29.87 2.60 15.70
C LEU A 736 -30.94 2.23 16.73
N GLU A 737 -32.03 2.96 16.71
CA GLU A 737 -33.26 2.72 17.49
C GLU A 737 -34.41 2.35 16.57
N ILE A 738 -35.15 1.33 16.95
CA ILE A 738 -36.40 0.94 16.30
C ILE A 738 -37.51 0.99 17.35
N SER A 739 -38.60 1.63 17.01
CA SER A 739 -39.78 1.73 17.87
C SER A 739 -41.06 1.56 17.06
N ARG A 740 -42.14 1.21 17.74
CA ARG A 740 -43.50 1.10 17.16
C ARG A 740 -44.41 2.14 17.80
N SER A 741 -45.33 2.71 17.01
CA SER A 741 -46.40 3.59 17.50
C SER A 741 -47.51 2.78 18.16
#